data_efe09d61abf81d8cd60f60b63508062f
#
_entry.id   efe09d61abf81d8cd60f60b63508062f
#
_cell.length_a   1.000
_cell.length_b   1.000
_cell.length_c   1.000
_cell.angle_alpha   90.00
_cell.angle_beta   90.00
_cell.angle_gamma   90.00
#
_symmetry.space_group_name_H-M   'P 1'
#
loop_
_entity.id
_entity.type
_entity.pdbx_description
1 polymer ?
#
loop_
_entity_poly.entity_id
_entity_poly.type
_entity_poly.pdbx_seq_one_letter_code
_entity_poly.pdbx_strand_id
1 'polypeptide(L)'
;MEIYSYSFLILLLPALSFVILALAGMKMSYKTAGLIGTTSLGLVTVLSYLTAFAYFGADRLEDGTFATIVPYNFTWLPLGHLHFDMGILLDPISVMMLIVISTVSLMVHIYSFGYMHGEKGFQRYYAFLSLFTMSMLGLVVATNIFQMYTFWELVGVSSYLLIGFYYPLKPAIAASKKAFIVTRFADMFFLIGILLFGYYTESFSFSFAGDIVMGEGTTPFIAGNAAKAMAAGAFILPTALVLMFIGGAGKSAMFPLHIWLPDAMEGPTPVSALIHAATMVVAGVFQIARMFPLWVEYAQPQMSIVVWVGVFTAFYAAAVACAQSDIKRVLAFSTISQIAFMMVALGVSLPGHHGVLDNHAQLGFMAGMFHLFTHAMFKACLFLGAGCIIHAVHSNEMALMGGLRKYMPITHITFLISCLAIAGIPFFSGFSSKDEIITACFAYSPVVGWIMTGIAAMTAFYMFRLYYGIFWGTENKEAHEHHTPHEAPATMTVPLIVLCVITMGVGIYTTIAGFAGWGGSFGSFVSAEGTDYTIHFDTQIAATSTIIAILSICLATYIYKGESQPIADRLYKTFPKLHHAAYKRFYQDEIWQYVTHRIIFRCVSTPIAWFDRHVVDGTFNFMAWGANEAGESLRPWQSGDVRQYAVWFLTGTVALTLILLAI
;
A
#
# COMPACT_ATOMS: atom_id res chain seq x y z
N MET A 1 10.99 -6.09 28.93
CA MET A 1 11.94 -5.57 27.91
C MET A 1 12.83 -6.66 27.33
N GLU A 2 13.47 -7.50 28.10
CA GLU A 2 14.28 -8.64 27.59
C GLU A 2 13.51 -9.56 26.63
N ILE A 3 12.21 -9.73 26.88
CA ILE A 3 11.31 -10.55 26.05
C ILE A 3 11.24 -10.06 24.59
N TYR A 4 11.47 -8.76 24.32
CA TYR A 4 11.41 -8.19 22.96
C TYR A 4 12.79 -7.97 22.33
N SER A 5 13.87 -8.41 23.00
CA SER A 5 15.25 -8.22 22.51
C SER A 5 15.52 -8.89 21.16
N TYR A 6 14.76 -9.92 20.80
CA TYR A 6 14.88 -10.59 19.50
C TYR A 6 14.14 -9.85 18.35
N SER A 7 13.37 -8.80 18.62
CA SER A 7 12.52 -8.15 17.60
C SER A 7 13.29 -7.62 16.39
N PHE A 8 14.59 -7.27 16.57
CA PHE A 8 15.45 -6.88 15.45
C PHE A 8 15.63 -8.00 14.41
N LEU A 9 15.53 -9.29 14.82
CA LEU A 9 15.61 -10.43 13.91
C LEU A 9 14.47 -10.47 12.92
N ILE A 10 13.31 -9.91 13.27
CA ILE A 10 12.13 -9.80 12.36
C ILE A 10 12.50 -9.03 11.09
N LEU A 11 13.35 -8.00 11.21
CA LEU A 11 13.84 -7.22 10.07
C LEU A 11 15.12 -7.81 9.46
N LEU A 12 16.01 -8.33 10.30
CA LEU A 12 17.31 -8.82 9.88
C LEU A 12 17.23 -10.08 9.03
N LEU A 13 16.35 -11.04 9.39
CA LEU A 13 16.26 -12.31 8.67
C LEU A 13 15.85 -12.14 7.20
N PRO A 14 14.79 -11.40 6.83
CA PRO A 14 14.47 -11.20 5.43
C PRO A 14 15.47 -10.29 4.71
N ALA A 15 16.16 -9.38 5.42
CA ALA A 15 17.26 -8.60 4.86
C ALA A 15 18.44 -9.48 4.48
N LEU A 16 18.85 -10.40 5.37
CA LEU A 16 19.91 -11.38 5.09
C LEU A 16 19.51 -12.32 3.94
N SER A 17 18.27 -12.80 3.93
CA SER A 17 17.73 -13.62 2.83
C SER A 17 17.84 -12.87 1.49
N PHE A 18 17.46 -11.60 1.44
CA PHE A 18 17.63 -10.76 0.26
C PHE A 18 19.08 -10.65 -0.18
N VAL A 19 19.99 -10.32 0.73
CA VAL A 19 21.41 -10.15 0.40
C VAL A 19 22.02 -11.46 -0.11
N ILE A 20 21.77 -12.58 0.57
CA ILE A 20 22.26 -13.91 0.15
C ILE A 20 21.75 -14.27 -1.24
N LEU A 21 20.45 -14.11 -1.49
CA LEU A 21 19.83 -14.45 -2.76
C LEU A 21 20.23 -13.47 -3.88
N ALA A 22 20.44 -12.21 -3.58
CA ALA A 22 20.87 -11.21 -4.58
C ALA A 22 22.32 -11.45 -5.02
N LEU A 23 23.22 -11.80 -4.09
CA LEU A 23 24.66 -11.98 -4.37
C LEU A 23 25.01 -13.39 -4.85
N ALA A 24 24.43 -14.41 -4.24
CA ALA A 24 24.77 -15.81 -4.49
C ALA A 24 23.67 -16.62 -5.19
N GLY A 25 22.44 -16.10 -5.30
CA GLY A 25 21.27 -16.85 -5.78
C GLY A 25 21.42 -17.41 -7.19
N MET A 26 22.09 -16.68 -8.10
CA MET A 26 22.34 -17.14 -9.47
C MET A 26 23.16 -18.45 -9.56
N LYS A 27 23.93 -18.76 -8.53
CA LYS A 27 24.73 -20.00 -8.41
C LYS A 27 23.99 -21.12 -7.68
N MET A 28 22.81 -20.83 -7.11
CA MET A 28 22.04 -21.79 -6.32
C MET A 28 20.98 -22.50 -7.16
N SER A 29 20.60 -23.70 -6.71
CA SER A 29 19.43 -24.38 -7.28
C SER A 29 18.14 -23.62 -6.91
N TYR A 30 17.09 -23.76 -7.72
CA TYR A 30 15.79 -23.16 -7.43
C TYR A 30 15.23 -23.63 -6.07
N LYS A 31 15.43 -24.91 -5.72
CA LYS A 31 15.00 -25.48 -4.43
C LYS A 31 15.71 -24.81 -3.25
N THR A 32 17.03 -24.63 -3.34
CA THR A 32 17.82 -23.98 -2.28
C THR A 32 17.42 -22.54 -2.10
N ALA A 33 17.25 -21.78 -3.18
CA ALA A 33 16.86 -20.38 -3.12
C ALA A 33 15.45 -20.20 -2.52
N GLY A 34 14.49 -21.00 -2.98
CA GLY A 34 13.14 -20.99 -2.43
C GLY A 34 13.10 -21.41 -0.95
N LEU A 35 13.91 -22.40 -0.55
CA LEU A 35 14.00 -22.84 0.84
C LEU A 35 14.58 -21.74 1.74
N ILE A 36 15.64 -21.05 1.32
CA ILE A 36 16.22 -19.92 2.07
C ILE A 36 15.15 -18.83 2.31
N GLY A 37 14.46 -18.37 1.25
CA GLY A 37 13.41 -17.37 1.38
C GLY A 37 12.28 -17.81 2.29
N THR A 38 11.75 -19.02 2.08
CA THR A 38 10.61 -19.54 2.83
C THR A 38 10.93 -19.83 4.29
N THR A 39 12.11 -20.41 4.60
CA THR A 39 12.51 -20.65 6.01
C THR A 39 12.79 -19.36 6.75
N SER A 40 13.41 -18.38 6.10
CA SER A 40 13.58 -17.04 6.67
C SER A 40 12.23 -16.44 7.08
N LEU A 41 11.24 -16.47 6.19
CA LEU A 41 9.89 -15.98 6.47
C LEU A 41 9.13 -16.83 7.48
N GLY A 42 9.36 -18.13 7.51
CA GLY A 42 8.82 -19.03 8.55
C GLY A 42 9.30 -18.61 9.94
N LEU A 43 10.60 -18.36 10.09
CA LEU A 43 11.17 -17.86 11.34
C LEU A 43 10.63 -16.47 11.71
N VAL A 44 10.55 -15.55 10.75
CA VAL A 44 9.94 -14.22 10.96
C VAL A 44 8.49 -14.34 11.44
N THR A 45 7.72 -15.25 10.86
CA THR A 45 6.33 -15.48 11.26
C THR A 45 6.26 -15.99 12.69
N VAL A 46 7.09 -16.97 13.07
CA VAL A 46 7.16 -17.47 14.45
C VAL A 46 7.52 -16.34 15.43
N LEU A 47 8.54 -15.54 15.12
CA LEU A 47 8.94 -14.41 15.96
C LEU A 47 7.84 -13.35 16.07
N SER A 48 7.13 -13.05 14.98
CA SER A 48 6.00 -12.10 14.97
C SER A 48 4.85 -12.58 15.85
N TYR A 49 4.50 -13.87 15.79
CA TYR A 49 3.48 -14.44 16.66
C TYR A 49 3.91 -14.51 18.12
N LEU A 50 5.16 -14.85 18.41
CA LEU A 50 5.70 -14.78 19.78
C LEU A 50 5.65 -13.34 20.32
N THR A 51 6.00 -12.35 19.51
CA THR A 51 5.87 -10.93 19.87
C THR A 51 4.42 -10.58 20.17
N ALA A 52 3.48 -11.02 19.34
CA ALA A 52 2.06 -10.74 19.54
C ALA A 52 1.51 -11.41 20.80
N PHE A 53 1.82 -12.68 21.07
CA PHE A 53 1.40 -13.36 22.29
C PHE A 53 2.00 -12.70 23.53
N ALA A 54 3.26 -12.31 23.51
CA ALA A 54 3.88 -11.62 24.63
C ALA A 54 3.28 -10.20 24.83
N TYR A 55 3.01 -9.47 23.74
CA TYR A 55 2.49 -8.12 23.79
C TYR A 55 1.04 -8.05 24.29
N PHE A 56 0.14 -8.81 23.67
CA PHE A 56 -1.28 -8.84 24.01
C PHE A 56 -1.59 -9.67 25.28
N GLY A 57 -0.63 -10.47 25.74
CA GLY A 57 -0.70 -11.17 27.03
C GLY A 57 -0.13 -10.38 28.21
N ALA A 58 0.47 -9.20 27.96
CA ALA A 58 0.97 -8.33 29.01
C ALA A 58 -0.16 -7.58 29.72
N ASP A 59 0.08 -7.16 30.97
CA ASP A 59 -0.84 -6.33 31.72
C ASP A 59 -1.04 -4.98 31.01
N ARG A 60 -2.27 -4.51 31.03
CA ARG A 60 -2.62 -3.19 30.49
C ARG A 60 -2.22 -2.10 31.49
N LEU A 61 -2.03 -0.88 30.97
CA LEU A 61 -1.83 0.31 31.79
C LEU A 61 -3.09 0.63 32.61
N GLU A 62 -2.98 1.55 33.57
CA GLU A 62 -4.11 1.95 34.44
C GLU A 62 -5.31 2.52 33.66
N ASP A 63 -5.07 3.09 32.48
CA ASP A 63 -6.09 3.59 31.55
C ASP A 63 -6.71 2.48 30.68
N GLY A 64 -6.29 1.23 30.85
CA GLY A 64 -6.74 0.07 30.08
C GLY A 64 -6.10 -0.06 28.70
N THR A 65 -5.14 0.78 28.29
CA THR A 65 -4.39 0.68 27.04
C THR A 65 -3.24 -0.30 27.15
N PHE A 66 -2.69 -0.71 26.01
CA PHE A 66 -1.40 -1.41 25.96
C PHE A 66 -0.26 -0.41 25.88
N ALA A 67 0.83 -0.67 26.61
CA ALA A 67 2.00 0.18 26.60
C ALA A 67 2.65 0.25 25.21
N THR A 68 3.11 1.41 24.80
CA THR A 68 4.01 1.56 23.65
C THR A 68 5.42 1.19 24.06
N ILE A 69 6.01 0.17 23.42
CA ILE A 69 7.33 -0.38 23.75
C ILE A 69 8.29 -0.09 22.61
N VAL A 70 9.46 0.49 22.95
CA VAL A 70 10.54 0.76 21.99
C VAL A 70 11.79 0.00 22.45
N PRO A 71 11.97 -1.27 22.02
CA PRO A 71 13.12 -2.09 22.40
C PRO A 71 14.45 -1.53 21.91
N TYR A 72 14.45 -0.92 20.74
CA TYR A 72 15.64 -0.35 20.10
C TYR A 72 15.31 1.01 19.50
N ASN A 73 16.15 2.00 19.79
CA ASN A 73 16.16 3.30 19.13
C ASN A 73 17.57 3.86 19.17
N PHE A 74 18.07 4.33 18.03
CA PHE A 74 19.36 4.99 17.95
C PHE A 74 19.31 6.15 16.96
N THR A 75 20.00 7.22 17.26
CA THR A 75 20.10 8.37 16.37
C THR A 75 21.08 8.07 15.24
N TRP A 76 20.54 7.95 14.02
CA TRP A 76 21.34 7.74 12.80
C TRP A 76 22.02 9.03 12.33
N LEU A 77 21.27 10.15 12.33
CA LEU A 77 21.77 11.45 11.86
C LEU A 77 21.24 12.58 12.73
N PRO A 78 22.09 13.25 13.52
CA PRO A 78 21.71 14.47 14.23
C PRO A 78 21.90 15.72 13.32
N LEU A 79 20.88 16.55 13.18
CA LEU A 79 20.91 17.83 12.44
C LEU A 79 20.41 18.96 13.33
N GLY A 80 21.28 19.52 14.16
CA GLY A 80 20.93 20.57 15.10
C GLY A 80 19.91 20.09 16.13
N HIS A 81 18.69 20.59 16.06
CA HIS A 81 17.59 20.18 16.96
C HIS A 81 16.80 18.97 16.41
N LEU A 82 16.97 18.62 15.14
CA LEU A 82 16.30 17.49 14.53
C LEU A 82 17.15 16.23 14.62
N HIS A 83 16.56 15.17 15.11
CA HIS A 83 17.18 13.85 15.20
C HIS A 83 16.46 12.87 14.26
N PHE A 84 17.25 12.20 13.40
CA PHE A 84 16.78 11.14 12.55
C PHE A 84 17.08 9.80 13.24
N ASP A 85 16.07 9.29 13.92
CA ASP A 85 16.22 8.05 14.69
C ASP A 85 15.80 6.84 13.86
N MET A 86 16.41 5.71 14.15
CA MET A 86 16.06 4.40 13.63
C MET A 86 15.84 3.45 14.79
N GLY A 87 14.69 2.76 14.77
CA GLY A 87 14.34 1.89 15.88
C GLY A 87 13.21 0.93 15.55
N ILE A 88 12.70 0.29 16.59
CA ILE A 88 11.55 -0.63 16.53
C ILE A 88 10.54 -0.17 17.56
N LEU A 89 9.32 0.11 17.10
CA LEU A 89 8.19 0.48 17.93
C LEU A 89 7.16 -0.64 17.89
N LEU A 90 6.77 -1.09 19.08
CA LEU A 90 5.72 -2.10 19.28
C LEU A 90 4.54 -1.46 20.00
N ASP A 91 3.43 -1.37 19.31
CA ASP A 91 2.14 -0.94 19.82
C ASP A 91 1.03 -1.82 19.18
N PRO A 92 -0.23 -1.68 19.56
CA PRO A 92 -1.28 -2.57 19.07
C PRO A 92 -1.37 -2.68 17.55
N ILE A 93 -1.27 -1.56 16.82
CA ILE A 93 -1.39 -1.58 15.36
C ILE A 93 -0.13 -2.12 14.66
N SER A 94 1.06 -1.85 15.17
CA SER A 94 2.30 -2.44 14.60
C SER A 94 2.38 -3.93 14.85
N VAL A 95 2.03 -4.40 16.05
CA VAL A 95 2.03 -5.84 16.40
C VAL A 95 0.98 -6.60 15.57
N MET A 96 -0.22 -6.03 15.41
CA MET A 96 -1.23 -6.59 14.49
C MET A 96 -0.68 -6.69 13.06
N MET A 97 -0.02 -5.65 12.55
CA MET A 97 0.55 -5.65 11.21
C MET A 97 1.71 -6.64 11.05
N LEU A 98 2.49 -6.91 12.10
CA LEU A 98 3.49 -7.98 12.08
C LEU A 98 2.85 -9.35 11.81
N ILE A 99 1.70 -9.65 12.46
CA ILE A 99 0.94 -10.88 12.20
C ILE A 99 0.45 -10.92 10.75
N VAL A 100 -0.19 -9.83 10.28
CA VAL A 100 -0.77 -9.75 8.94
C VAL A 100 0.28 -9.94 7.85
N ILE A 101 1.37 -9.15 7.92
CA ILE A 101 2.41 -9.17 6.89
C ILE A 101 3.15 -10.51 6.89
N SER A 102 3.56 -11.02 8.05
CA SER A 102 4.32 -12.26 8.15
C SER A 102 3.50 -13.47 7.67
N THR A 103 2.22 -13.56 8.06
CA THR A 103 1.32 -14.65 7.65
C THR A 103 1.12 -14.66 6.14
N VAL A 104 0.70 -13.53 5.56
CA VAL A 104 0.45 -13.46 4.12
C VAL A 104 1.73 -13.65 3.32
N SER A 105 2.86 -13.04 3.74
CA SER A 105 4.14 -13.22 3.06
C SER A 105 4.62 -14.68 3.10
N LEU A 106 4.46 -15.37 4.23
CA LEU A 106 4.81 -16.79 4.33
C LEU A 106 3.95 -17.64 3.39
N MET A 107 2.63 -17.40 3.35
CA MET A 107 1.73 -18.12 2.44
C MET A 107 2.12 -17.86 0.97
N VAL A 108 2.47 -16.64 0.62
CA VAL A 108 2.95 -16.29 -0.73
C VAL A 108 4.29 -16.96 -1.05
N HIS A 109 5.23 -17.03 -0.12
CA HIS A 109 6.50 -17.73 -0.34
C HIS A 109 6.28 -19.24 -0.58
N ILE A 110 5.44 -19.90 0.23
CA ILE A 110 5.10 -21.33 0.04
C ILE A 110 4.39 -21.52 -1.31
N TYR A 111 3.42 -20.71 -1.64
CA TYR A 111 2.67 -20.76 -2.90
C TYR A 111 3.59 -20.61 -4.12
N SER A 112 4.57 -19.72 -4.02
CA SER A 112 5.49 -19.40 -5.12
C SER A 112 6.39 -20.57 -5.51
N PHE A 113 6.59 -21.57 -4.66
CA PHE A 113 7.29 -22.81 -5.05
C PHE A 113 6.59 -23.55 -6.19
N GLY A 114 5.24 -23.60 -6.14
CA GLY A 114 4.46 -24.23 -7.20
C GLY A 114 4.29 -23.31 -8.41
N TYR A 115 3.86 -22.07 -8.16
CA TYR A 115 3.49 -21.14 -9.22
C TYR A 115 4.67 -20.69 -10.09
N MET A 116 5.84 -20.44 -9.50
CA MET A 116 7.05 -19.99 -10.20
C MET A 116 7.96 -21.13 -10.64
N HIS A 117 7.51 -22.38 -10.50
CA HIS A 117 8.32 -23.54 -10.89
C HIS A 117 8.65 -23.52 -12.39
N GLY A 118 9.93 -23.60 -12.72
CA GLY A 118 10.40 -23.55 -14.12
C GLY A 118 10.58 -22.15 -14.70
N GLU A 119 10.18 -21.10 -13.99
CA GLU A 119 10.33 -19.72 -14.44
C GLU A 119 11.79 -19.25 -14.40
N LYS A 120 12.21 -18.54 -15.45
CA LYS A 120 13.54 -17.94 -15.50
C LYS A 120 13.66 -16.82 -14.48
N GLY A 121 14.70 -16.90 -13.62
CA GLY A 121 14.93 -15.89 -12.59
C GLY A 121 14.21 -16.17 -11.26
N PHE A 122 13.84 -17.42 -10.99
CA PHE A 122 13.24 -17.87 -9.74
C PHE A 122 13.99 -17.35 -8.50
N GLN A 123 15.32 -17.43 -8.50
CA GLN A 123 16.16 -16.96 -7.40
C GLN A 123 16.04 -15.45 -7.19
N ARG A 124 16.05 -14.67 -8.28
CA ARG A 124 15.85 -13.22 -8.26
C ARG A 124 14.47 -12.86 -7.75
N TYR A 125 13.45 -13.64 -8.10
CA TYR A 125 12.09 -13.46 -7.59
C TYR A 125 12.04 -13.56 -6.06
N TYR A 126 12.65 -14.60 -5.48
CA TYR A 126 12.69 -14.78 -4.03
C TYR A 126 13.53 -13.70 -3.32
N ALA A 127 14.59 -13.19 -3.95
CA ALA A 127 15.33 -12.05 -3.44
C ALA A 127 14.42 -10.82 -3.33
N PHE A 128 13.67 -10.50 -4.40
CA PHE A 128 12.77 -9.35 -4.41
C PHE A 128 11.60 -9.49 -3.43
N LEU A 129 11.07 -10.71 -3.26
CA LEU A 129 10.04 -10.99 -2.24
C LEU A 129 10.56 -10.73 -0.83
N SER A 130 11.78 -11.19 -0.52
CA SER A 130 12.41 -10.98 0.78
C SER A 130 12.66 -9.49 1.05
N LEU A 131 13.15 -8.74 0.05
CA LEU A 131 13.32 -7.28 0.15
C LEU A 131 11.98 -6.58 0.41
N PHE A 132 10.94 -6.95 -0.32
CA PHE A 132 9.62 -6.36 -0.19
C PHE A 132 9.02 -6.60 1.20
N THR A 133 9.13 -7.83 1.71
CA THR A 133 8.62 -8.17 3.05
C THR A 133 9.41 -7.44 4.14
N MET A 134 10.74 -7.37 4.03
CA MET A 134 11.59 -6.60 4.96
C MET A 134 11.19 -5.13 4.97
N SER A 135 10.96 -4.55 3.79
CA SER A 135 10.58 -3.15 3.66
C SER A 135 9.23 -2.86 4.33
N MET A 136 8.25 -3.75 4.16
CA MET A 136 6.93 -3.61 4.80
C MET A 136 6.99 -3.79 6.32
N LEU A 137 7.74 -4.77 6.81
CA LEU A 137 7.95 -4.97 8.24
C LEU A 137 8.63 -3.76 8.88
N GLY A 138 9.67 -3.21 8.22
CA GLY A 138 10.36 -2.00 8.70
C GLY A 138 9.46 -0.76 8.71
N LEU A 139 8.54 -0.66 7.75
CA LEU A 139 7.56 0.43 7.71
C LEU A 139 6.62 0.42 8.93
N VAL A 140 6.11 -0.75 9.30
CA VAL A 140 5.09 -0.85 10.36
C VAL A 140 5.67 -0.75 11.77
N VAL A 141 6.95 -1.09 11.96
CA VAL A 141 7.64 -0.95 13.26
C VAL A 141 8.45 0.33 13.37
N ALA A 142 8.34 1.26 12.43
CA ALA A 142 9.06 2.52 12.46
C ALA A 142 8.73 3.32 13.73
N THR A 143 9.74 3.94 14.35
CA THR A 143 9.58 4.77 15.55
C THR A 143 9.15 6.21 15.23
N ASN A 144 9.33 6.63 13.99
CA ASN A 144 9.00 8.00 13.56
C ASN A 144 8.63 8.03 12.07
N ILE A 145 8.04 9.17 11.63
CA ILE A 145 7.51 9.32 10.27
C ILE A 145 8.62 9.32 9.21
N PHE A 146 9.84 9.78 9.54
CA PHE A 146 10.96 9.78 8.60
C PHE A 146 11.49 8.38 8.36
N GLN A 147 11.63 7.56 9.41
CA GLN A 147 11.97 6.15 9.29
C GLN A 147 10.90 5.41 8.49
N MET A 148 9.60 5.66 8.77
CA MET A 148 8.49 5.12 7.99
C MET A 148 8.65 5.49 6.51
N TYR A 149 8.99 6.74 6.18
CA TYR A 149 9.22 7.19 4.81
C TYR A 149 10.36 6.45 4.14
N THR A 150 11.47 6.19 4.84
CA THR A 150 12.60 5.42 4.31
C THR A 150 12.17 4.01 3.86
N PHE A 151 11.43 3.30 4.70
CA PHE A 151 10.90 1.99 4.34
C PHE A 151 9.77 2.06 3.31
N TRP A 152 8.98 3.15 3.30
CA TRP A 152 7.99 3.45 2.29
C TRP A 152 8.59 3.52 0.88
N GLU A 153 9.75 4.16 0.77
CA GLU A 153 10.52 4.24 -0.46
C GLU A 153 11.05 2.86 -0.89
N LEU A 154 11.52 2.05 0.05
CA LEU A 154 11.96 0.68 -0.22
C LEU A 154 10.81 -0.23 -0.68
N VAL A 155 9.61 -0.10 -0.11
CA VAL A 155 8.39 -0.77 -0.61
C VAL A 155 8.11 -0.37 -2.06
N GLY A 156 8.27 0.91 -2.39
CA GLY A 156 8.12 1.41 -3.77
C GLY A 156 9.11 0.79 -4.75
N VAL A 157 10.39 0.73 -4.39
CA VAL A 157 11.44 0.12 -5.23
C VAL A 157 11.23 -1.38 -5.37
N SER A 158 10.98 -2.09 -4.29
CA SER A 158 10.78 -3.54 -4.33
C SER A 158 9.53 -3.93 -5.13
N SER A 159 8.45 -3.15 -5.03
CA SER A 159 7.25 -3.36 -5.86
C SER A 159 7.52 -3.10 -7.35
N TYR A 160 8.31 -2.07 -7.69
CA TYR A 160 8.76 -1.83 -9.06
C TYR A 160 9.49 -3.04 -9.66
N LEU A 161 10.42 -3.63 -8.89
CA LEU A 161 11.17 -4.81 -9.31
C LEU A 161 10.29 -6.05 -9.47
N LEU A 162 9.29 -6.20 -8.60
CA LEU A 162 8.35 -7.33 -8.64
C LEU A 162 7.31 -7.20 -9.75
N ILE A 163 6.72 -6.02 -9.98
CA ILE A 163 5.79 -5.77 -11.09
C ILE A 163 6.50 -5.94 -12.43
N GLY A 164 7.74 -5.43 -12.52
CA GLY A 164 8.60 -5.55 -13.70
C GLY A 164 9.36 -6.89 -13.79
N PHE A 165 8.97 -7.92 -13.05
CA PHE A 165 9.69 -9.19 -13.03
C PHE A 165 9.84 -9.79 -14.43
N TYR A 166 8.79 -9.74 -15.25
CA TYR A 166 8.80 -10.14 -16.65
C TYR A 166 9.31 -9.02 -17.57
N TYR A 167 10.47 -8.42 -17.23
CA TYR A 167 11.06 -7.29 -17.95
C TYR A 167 11.31 -7.50 -19.47
N PRO A 168 11.37 -8.70 -20.04
CA PRO A 168 11.40 -8.84 -21.50
C PRO A 168 10.07 -8.42 -22.17
N LEU A 169 8.97 -8.39 -21.40
CA LEU A 169 7.64 -8.04 -21.90
C LEU A 169 7.42 -6.53 -21.79
N LYS A 170 7.13 -5.87 -22.92
CA LYS A 170 6.83 -4.43 -22.95
C LYS A 170 5.70 -3.98 -22.01
N PRO A 171 4.57 -4.71 -21.88
CA PRO A 171 3.53 -4.36 -20.92
C PRO A 171 4.03 -4.33 -19.46
N ALA A 172 4.84 -5.30 -19.04
CA ALA A 172 5.38 -5.37 -17.69
C ALA A 172 6.32 -4.19 -17.38
N ILE A 173 7.17 -3.79 -18.36
CA ILE A 173 8.01 -2.59 -18.23
C ILE A 173 7.15 -1.33 -18.09
N ALA A 174 6.11 -1.18 -18.93
CA ALA A 174 5.24 -0.02 -18.90
C ALA A 174 4.48 0.06 -17.57
N ALA A 175 3.96 -1.07 -17.08
CA ALA A 175 3.25 -1.19 -15.81
C ALA A 175 4.13 -0.83 -14.61
N SER A 176 5.35 -1.39 -14.53
CA SER A 176 6.27 -1.12 -13.44
C SER A 176 6.70 0.35 -13.40
N LYS A 177 7.04 0.95 -14.56
CA LYS A 177 7.35 2.38 -14.68
C LYS A 177 6.17 3.25 -14.26
N LYS A 178 4.95 2.95 -14.71
CA LYS A 178 3.74 3.70 -14.35
C LYS A 178 3.51 3.65 -12.85
N ALA A 179 3.56 2.45 -12.25
CA ALA A 179 3.42 2.28 -10.81
C ALA A 179 4.45 3.09 -10.02
N PHE A 180 5.72 3.03 -10.43
CA PHE A 180 6.79 3.77 -9.79
C PHE A 180 6.61 5.28 -9.90
N ILE A 181 6.36 5.81 -11.11
CA ILE A 181 6.24 7.26 -11.33
C ILE A 181 5.04 7.85 -10.59
N VAL A 182 3.87 7.19 -10.65
CA VAL A 182 2.66 7.69 -9.98
C VAL A 182 2.83 7.72 -8.46
N THR A 183 3.38 6.66 -7.88
CA THR A 183 3.63 6.62 -6.44
C THR A 183 4.72 7.60 -6.02
N ARG A 184 5.79 7.78 -6.80
CA ARG A 184 6.84 8.77 -6.51
C ARG A 184 6.35 10.20 -6.58
N PHE A 185 5.46 10.51 -7.51
CA PHE A 185 4.83 11.82 -7.55
C PHE A 185 4.05 12.10 -6.26
N ALA A 186 3.31 11.13 -5.76
CA ALA A 186 2.62 11.25 -4.47
C ALA A 186 3.59 11.32 -3.28
N ASP A 187 4.67 10.53 -3.30
CA ASP A 187 5.68 10.48 -2.26
C ASP A 187 6.44 11.81 -2.10
N MET A 188 6.53 12.63 -3.17
CA MET A 188 7.07 13.98 -3.08
C MET A 188 6.23 14.88 -2.13
N PHE A 189 4.91 14.81 -2.23
CA PHE A 189 4.03 15.53 -1.31
C PHE A 189 4.15 15.00 0.12
N PHE A 190 4.29 13.68 0.26
CA PHE A 190 4.55 13.04 1.56
C PHE A 190 5.81 13.61 2.21
N LEU A 191 6.92 13.66 1.47
CA LEU A 191 8.19 14.21 1.96
C LEU A 191 8.05 15.68 2.36
N ILE A 192 7.40 16.50 1.55
CA ILE A 192 7.17 17.91 1.88
C ILE A 192 6.37 18.02 3.19
N GLY A 193 5.32 17.20 3.35
CA GLY A 193 4.54 17.13 4.59
C GLY A 193 5.38 16.75 5.80
N ILE A 194 6.26 15.73 5.67
CA ILE A 194 7.18 15.30 6.72
C ILE A 194 8.15 16.41 7.12
N LEU A 195 8.73 17.10 6.13
CA LEU A 195 9.68 18.18 6.39
C LEU A 195 9.03 19.39 7.06
N LEU A 196 7.81 19.76 6.63
CA LEU A 196 7.02 20.80 7.31
C LEU A 196 6.70 20.40 8.76
N PHE A 197 6.24 19.16 8.96
CA PHE A 197 5.95 18.63 10.28
C PHE A 197 7.21 18.68 11.17
N GLY A 198 8.31 18.08 10.73
CA GLY A 198 9.55 18.02 11.51
C GLY A 198 10.14 19.39 11.81
N TYR A 199 10.11 20.33 10.85
CA TYR A 199 10.65 21.66 11.05
C TYR A 199 9.88 22.45 12.13
N TYR A 200 8.54 22.41 12.09
CA TYR A 200 7.72 23.19 13.00
C TYR A 200 7.49 22.52 14.36
N THR A 201 7.51 21.18 14.44
CA THR A 201 7.40 20.44 15.71
C THR A 201 8.74 20.10 16.35
N GLU A 202 9.85 20.32 15.64
CA GLU A 202 11.22 19.94 16.06
C GLU A 202 11.40 18.43 16.31
N SER A 203 10.50 17.59 15.76
CA SER A 203 10.54 16.16 15.90
C SER A 203 9.88 15.46 14.72
N PHE A 204 10.29 14.23 14.44
CA PHE A 204 9.62 13.34 13.49
C PHE A 204 8.74 12.30 14.19
N SER A 205 8.57 12.38 15.50
CA SER A 205 7.78 11.46 16.29
C SER A 205 6.30 11.46 15.89
N PHE A 206 5.64 10.32 16.02
CA PHE A 206 4.20 10.17 15.80
C PHE A 206 3.31 10.77 16.91
N SER A 207 3.90 11.10 18.08
CA SER A 207 3.18 11.58 19.24
C SER A 207 3.83 12.83 19.82
N PHE A 208 3.03 13.66 20.45
CA PHE A 208 3.46 14.85 21.21
C PHE A 208 3.54 14.58 22.71
N ALA A 209 2.96 13.52 23.20
CA ALA A 209 3.01 13.09 24.60
C ALA A 209 2.86 11.57 24.66
N GLY A 210 3.30 10.95 25.73
CA GLY A 210 3.01 9.57 26.00
C GLY A 210 4.08 8.90 26.87
N ASP A 211 3.63 7.98 27.72
CA ASP A 211 4.46 7.07 28.48
C ASP A 211 4.96 5.98 27.55
N ILE A 212 6.20 6.16 27.07
CA ILE A 212 6.87 5.19 26.20
C ILE A 212 7.87 4.41 27.03
N VAL A 213 7.74 3.09 27.01
CA VAL A 213 8.69 2.18 27.69
C VAL A 213 9.88 1.95 26.77
N MET A 214 11.04 2.52 27.16
CA MET A 214 12.29 2.45 26.38
C MET A 214 13.16 1.28 26.83
N GLY A 215 13.88 0.66 25.88
CA GLY A 215 14.91 -0.34 26.14
C GLY A 215 16.17 0.27 26.78
N GLU A 216 16.93 -0.55 27.51
CA GLU A 216 18.22 -0.12 28.06
C GLU A 216 19.20 0.26 26.94
N GLY A 217 19.88 1.41 27.10
CA GLY A 217 20.85 1.90 26.12
C GLY A 217 20.26 2.51 24.85
N THR A 218 18.93 2.68 24.77
CA THR A 218 18.28 3.36 23.63
C THR A 218 18.38 4.88 23.79
N THR A 219 18.46 5.61 22.66
CA THR A 219 18.35 7.07 22.67
C THR A 219 16.93 7.49 23.07
N PRO A 220 16.78 8.52 23.93
CA PRO A 220 15.47 8.99 24.36
C PRO A 220 14.59 9.39 23.17
N PHE A 221 13.31 9.07 23.27
CA PHE A 221 12.32 9.46 22.28
C PHE A 221 12.00 10.95 22.45
N ILE A 222 12.13 11.73 21.36
CA ILE A 222 11.86 13.17 21.39
C ILE A 222 10.43 13.39 20.89
N ALA A 223 9.54 13.73 21.81
CA ALA A 223 8.18 14.12 21.47
C ALA A 223 8.16 15.44 20.67
N GLY A 224 7.21 15.56 19.75
CA GLY A 224 7.04 16.79 18.98
C GLY A 224 6.46 17.94 19.82
N ASN A 225 6.77 19.17 19.43
CA ASN A 225 6.29 20.39 20.09
C ASN A 225 5.11 21.00 19.31
N ALA A 226 3.90 20.55 19.60
CA ALA A 226 2.69 21.06 18.95
C ALA A 226 2.45 22.53 19.21
N ALA A 227 2.74 23.01 20.42
CA ALA A 227 2.54 24.43 20.78
C ALA A 227 3.39 25.36 19.90
N LYS A 228 4.62 24.96 19.57
CA LYS A 228 5.49 25.69 18.66
C LYS A 228 4.94 25.74 17.24
N ALA A 229 4.47 24.60 16.74
CA ALA A 229 3.85 24.54 15.42
C ALA A 229 2.57 25.38 15.33
N MET A 230 1.74 25.36 16.37
CA MET A 230 0.51 26.18 16.44
C MET A 230 0.83 27.68 16.56
N ALA A 231 1.87 28.06 17.29
CA ALA A 231 2.32 29.44 17.37
C ALA A 231 2.84 30.00 16.05
N ALA A 232 3.43 29.14 15.20
CA ALA A 232 3.86 29.51 13.85
C ALA A 232 2.69 29.67 12.85
N GLY A 233 1.56 28.99 13.08
CA GLY A 233 0.34 29.14 12.30
C GLY A 233 -0.57 27.91 12.37
N ALA A 234 -1.83 28.11 12.71
CA ALA A 234 -2.83 27.04 12.89
C ALA A 234 -3.08 26.18 11.64
N PHE A 235 -2.66 26.62 10.45
CA PHE A 235 -2.81 25.86 9.19
C PHE A 235 -1.65 24.91 8.91
N ILE A 236 -0.51 25.01 9.64
CA ILE A 236 0.73 24.28 9.32
C ILE A 236 0.55 22.78 9.53
N LEU A 237 0.10 22.36 10.71
CA LEU A 237 -0.11 20.94 11.01
C LEU A 237 -1.18 20.30 10.11
N PRO A 238 -2.37 20.91 9.91
CA PRO A 238 -3.34 20.41 8.95
C PRO A 238 -2.79 20.27 7.53
N THR A 239 -2.02 21.28 7.07
CA THR A 239 -1.41 21.22 5.73
C THR A 239 -0.38 20.09 5.62
N ALA A 240 0.48 19.93 6.63
CA ALA A 240 1.45 18.85 6.67
C ALA A 240 0.77 17.47 6.61
N LEU A 241 -0.29 17.27 7.41
CA LEU A 241 -1.05 16.02 7.43
C LEU A 241 -1.77 15.74 6.10
N VAL A 242 -2.37 16.75 5.46
CA VAL A 242 -3.00 16.61 4.13
C VAL A 242 -1.95 16.26 3.06
N LEU A 243 -0.77 16.89 3.08
CA LEU A 243 0.33 16.54 2.17
C LEU A 243 0.81 15.10 2.38
N MET A 244 0.92 14.67 3.65
CA MET A 244 1.23 13.27 3.97
C MET A 244 0.14 12.31 3.47
N PHE A 245 -1.15 12.70 3.57
CA PHE A 245 -2.26 11.92 3.04
C PHE A 245 -2.17 11.74 1.52
N ILE A 246 -1.71 12.75 0.75
CA ILE A 246 -1.52 12.60 -0.71
C ILE A 246 -0.54 11.45 -1.01
N GLY A 247 0.56 11.33 -0.24
CA GLY A 247 1.46 10.18 -0.32
C GLY A 247 0.77 8.87 -0.01
N GLY A 248 0.00 8.82 1.08
CA GLY A 248 -0.83 7.69 1.46
C GLY A 248 -1.84 7.31 0.37
N ALA A 249 -2.53 8.30 -0.22
CA ALA A 249 -3.47 8.13 -1.31
C ALA A 249 -2.80 7.53 -2.57
N GLY A 250 -1.56 7.91 -2.87
CA GLY A 250 -0.79 7.36 -3.99
C GLY A 250 -0.51 5.87 -3.84
N LYS A 251 0.03 5.44 -2.69
CA LYS A 251 0.28 4.01 -2.40
C LYS A 251 -1.00 3.20 -2.29
N SER A 252 -2.04 3.76 -1.66
CA SER A 252 -3.34 3.12 -1.49
C SER A 252 -4.25 3.20 -2.71
N ALA A 253 -3.73 3.72 -3.83
CA ALA A 253 -4.44 3.81 -5.10
C ALA A 253 -5.81 4.53 -4.98
N MET A 254 -5.86 5.64 -4.24
CA MET A 254 -7.03 6.50 -4.16
C MET A 254 -7.15 7.36 -5.42
N PHE A 255 -8.39 7.70 -5.81
CA PHE A 255 -8.61 8.60 -6.93
C PHE A 255 -7.99 10.00 -6.65
N PRO A 256 -7.32 10.61 -7.63
CA PRO A 256 -7.09 10.20 -9.02
C PRO A 256 -5.79 9.39 -9.24
N LEU A 257 -5.07 9.02 -8.20
CA LEU A 257 -3.75 8.35 -8.25
C LEU A 257 -3.84 6.80 -8.38
N HIS A 258 -5.04 6.25 -8.60
CA HIS A 258 -5.31 4.81 -8.64
C HIS A 258 -4.86 4.11 -9.94
N ILE A 259 -4.52 4.86 -10.98
CA ILE A 259 -4.33 4.37 -12.36
C ILE A 259 -3.21 3.32 -12.53
N TRP A 260 -2.29 3.23 -11.58
CA TRP A 260 -1.18 2.28 -11.62
C TRP A 260 -1.57 0.87 -11.18
N LEU A 261 -2.54 0.76 -10.27
CA LEU A 261 -2.85 -0.51 -9.60
C LEU A 261 -3.40 -1.59 -10.54
N PRO A 262 -4.36 -1.30 -11.45
CA PRO A 262 -4.84 -2.29 -12.41
C PRO A 262 -3.79 -2.76 -13.42
N ASP A 263 -2.81 -1.92 -13.73
CA ASP A 263 -1.73 -2.26 -14.65
C ASP A 263 -0.62 -3.06 -13.94
N ALA A 264 -0.48 -2.91 -12.61
CA ALA A 264 0.41 -3.75 -11.80
C ALA A 264 0.10 -5.26 -11.87
N MET A 265 -1.07 -5.63 -12.44
CA MET A 265 -1.45 -7.02 -12.71
C MET A 265 -0.58 -7.73 -13.77
N GLU A 266 0.29 -7.02 -14.48
CA GLU A 266 1.28 -7.60 -15.40
C GLU A 266 2.40 -8.38 -14.65
N GLY A 267 2.56 -8.15 -13.35
CA GLY A 267 3.45 -8.94 -12.49
C GLY A 267 2.94 -10.35 -12.20
N PRO A 268 3.79 -11.25 -11.65
CA PRO A 268 3.38 -12.59 -11.23
C PRO A 268 2.22 -12.55 -10.23
N THR A 269 1.27 -13.48 -10.33
CA THR A 269 0.06 -13.48 -9.49
C THR A 269 0.34 -13.54 -7.98
N PRO A 270 1.35 -14.29 -7.46
CA PRO A 270 1.67 -14.25 -6.04
C PRO A 270 2.15 -12.86 -5.56
N VAL A 271 2.82 -12.10 -6.45
CA VAL A 271 3.17 -10.69 -6.17
C VAL A 271 1.92 -9.84 -6.06
N SER A 272 0.95 -10.04 -6.97
CA SER A 272 -0.34 -9.34 -6.89
C SER A 272 -1.04 -9.65 -5.57
N ALA A 273 -1.04 -10.92 -5.11
CA ALA A 273 -1.60 -11.29 -3.82
C ALA A 273 -0.93 -10.53 -2.66
N LEU A 274 0.40 -10.43 -2.66
CA LEU A 274 1.15 -9.76 -1.60
C LEU A 274 0.91 -8.24 -1.61
N ILE A 275 1.05 -7.58 -2.76
CA ILE A 275 0.89 -6.12 -2.92
C ILE A 275 -0.53 -5.68 -2.53
N HIS A 276 -1.56 -6.44 -2.95
CA HIS A 276 -2.95 -6.01 -2.86
C HIS A 276 -3.68 -6.45 -1.59
N ALA A 277 -3.16 -7.46 -0.86
CA ALA A 277 -3.85 -7.95 0.32
C ALA A 277 -3.36 -7.29 1.62
N ALA A 278 -2.04 -7.33 1.89
CA ALA A 278 -1.51 -7.11 3.23
C ALA A 278 -0.41 -6.05 3.31
N THR A 279 0.04 -5.47 2.17
CA THR A 279 1.28 -4.70 2.18
C THR A 279 1.15 -3.33 1.52
N MET A 280 1.63 -3.13 0.30
CA MET A 280 1.79 -1.81 -0.30
C MET A 280 0.54 -0.93 -0.27
N VAL A 281 -0.61 -1.50 -0.64
CA VAL A 281 -1.86 -0.71 -0.74
C VAL A 281 -2.46 -0.35 0.62
N VAL A 282 -2.14 -1.10 1.68
CA VAL A 282 -2.58 -0.78 3.05
C VAL A 282 -1.64 0.19 3.76
N ALA A 283 -0.46 0.50 3.18
CA ALA A 283 0.51 1.41 3.78
C ALA A 283 -0.08 2.81 4.03
N GLY A 284 -0.90 3.34 3.11
CA GLY A 284 -1.54 4.64 3.31
C GLY A 284 -2.63 4.60 4.38
N VAL A 285 -3.37 3.49 4.50
CA VAL A 285 -4.32 3.29 5.61
C VAL A 285 -3.57 3.25 6.93
N PHE A 286 -2.49 2.49 6.99
CA PHE A 286 -1.64 2.40 8.18
C PHE A 286 -1.01 3.75 8.55
N GLN A 287 -0.58 4.54 7.56
CA GLN A 287 -0.01 5.87 7.80
C GLN A 287 -1.03 6.82 8.46
N ILE A 288 -2.29 6.85 7.99
CA ILE A 288 -3.34 7.65 8.62
C ILE A 288 -3.64 7.11 10.01
N ALA A 289 -3.75 5.79 10.18
CA ALA A 289 -3.99 5.17 11.48
C ALA A 289 -2.85 5.46 12.47
N ARG A 290 -1.60 5.46 12.03
CA ARG A 290 -0.42 5.80 12.84
C ARG A 290 -0.42 7.26 13.28
N MET A 291 -0.85 8.17 12.41
CA MET A 291 -0.94 9.59 12.68
C MET A 291 -2.34 10.01 13.18
N PHE A 292 -3.21 9.05 13.49
CA PHE A 292 -4.62 9.30 13.82
C PHE A 292 -4.82 10.28 14.98
N PRO A 293 -4.08 10.20 16.11
CA PRO A 293 -4.22 11.17 17.19
C PRO A 293 -3.98 12.63 16.72
N LEU A 294 -3.00 12.84 15.83
CA LEU A 294 -2.69 14.16 15.29
C LEU A 294 -3.77 14.66 14.33
N TRP A 295 -4.37 13.77 13.55
CA TRP A 295 -5.50 14.11 12.70
C TRP A 295 -6.71 14.57 13.50
N VAL A 296 -7.04 13.85 14.56
CA VAL A 296 -8.19 14.17 15.42
C VAL A 296 -7.99 15.49 16.14
N GLU A 297 -6.78 15.74 16.66
CA GLU A 297 -6.51 16.92 17.47
C GLU A 297 -6.29 18.19 16.64
N TYR A 298 -5.58 18.10 15.51
CA TYR A 298 -5.13 19.29 14.77
C TYR A 298 -5.73 19.44 13.38
N ALA A 299 -6.30 18.41 12.78
CA ALA A 299 -6.76 18.41 11.39
C ALA A 299 -8.15 17.78 11.20
N GLN A 300 -8.99 17.80 12.22
CA GLN A 300 -10.33 17.21 12.19
C GLN A 300 -11.19 17.68 11.01
N PRO A 301 -11.30 18.97 10.66
CA PRO A 301 -12.08 19.41 9.49
C PRO A 301 -11.56 18.83 8.18
N GLN A 302 -10.24 18.61 8.07
CA GLN A 302 -9.58 18.08 6.89
C GLN A 302 -9.79 16.57 6.72
N MET A 303 -10.21 15.84 7.77
CA MET A 303 -10.61 14.45 7.65
C MET A 303 -11.77 14.25 6.67
N SER A 304 -12.60 15.26 6.46
CA SER A 304 -13.62 15.27 5.41
C SER A 304 -13.04 15.02 4.00
N ILE A 305 -11.81 15.44 3.73
CA ILE A 305 -11.11 15.16 2.46
C ILE A 305 -10.88 13.65 2.32
N VAL A 306 -10.42 13.01 3.39
CA VAL A 306 -10.19 11.55 3.43
C VAL A 306 -11.50 10.80 3.18
N VAL A 307 -12.61 11.23 3.83
CA VAL A 307 -13.95 10.66 3.64
C VAL A 307 -14.37 10.73 2.17
N TRP A 308 -14.40 11.92 1.57
CA TRP A 308 -14.95 12.09 0.23
C TRP A 308 -14.07 11.51 -0.86
N VAL A 309 -12.75 11.59 -0.73
CA VAL A 309 -11.81 10.88 -1.62
C VAL A 309 -12.05 9.36 -1.52
N GLY A 310 -12.23 8.83 -0.30
CA GLY A 310 -12.54 7.42 -0.08
C GLY A 310 -13.87 7.00 -0.68
N VAL A 311 -14.96 7.73 -0.38
CA VAL A 311 -16.30 7.43 -0.92
C VAL A 311 -16.32 7.42 -2.45
N PHE A 312 -15.74 8.46 -3.07
CA PHE A 312 -15.68 8.52 -4.53
C PHE A 312 -14.84 7.38 -5.12
N THR A 313 -13.69 7.09 -4.53
CA THR A 313 -12.82 5.99 -4.96
C THR A 313 -13.51 4.64 -4.85
N ALA A 314 -14.20 4.39 -3.73
CA ALA A 314 -14.92 3.14 -3.50
C ALA A 314 -16.02 2.91 -4.55
N PHE A 315 -16.80 3.95 -4.83
CA PHE A 315 -17.87 3.91 -5.86
C PHE A 315 -17.31 3.70 -7.26
N TYR A 316 -16.32 4.52 -7.64
CA TYR A 316 -15.66 4.43 -8.94
C TYR A 316 -15.09 3.03 -9.20
N ALA A 317 -14.34 2.51 -8.24
CA ALA A 317 -13.70 1.20 -8.36
C ALA A 317 -14.73 0.06 -8.44
N ALA A 318 -15.81 0.11 -7.65
CA ALA A 318 -16.90 -0.86 -7.71
C ALA A 318 -17.61 -0.84 -9.07
N ALA A 319 -17.88 0.36 -9.63
CA ALA A 319 -18.50 0.51 -10.95
C ALA A 319 -17.62 -0.07 -12.07
N VAL A 320 -16.31 0.19 -12.03
CA VAL A 320 -15.37 -0.36 -13.01
C VAL A 320 -15.24 -1.88 -12.85
N ALA A 321 -15.20 -2.42 -11.62
CA ALA A 321 -15.14 -3.86 -11.36
C ALA A 321 -16.30 -4.63 -11.97
N CYS A 322 -17.49 -4.03 -12.03
CA CYS A 322 -18.66 -4.64 -12.67
C CYS A 322 -18.49 -4.88 -14.19
N ALA A 323 -17.60 -4.13 -14.86
CA ALA A 323 -17.43 -4.18 -16.31
C ALA A 323 -16.17 -4.90 -16.78
N GLN A 324 -15.19 -5.18 -15.91
CA GLN A 324 -13.94 -5.83 -16.30
C GLN A 324 -14.14 -7.30 -16.67
N SER A 325 -13.33 -7.79 -17.64
CA SER A 325 -13.32 -9.18 -18.10
C SER A 325 -12.12 -10.00 -17.60
N ASP A 326 -11.04 -9.35 -17.19
CA ASP A 326 -9.83 -9.96 -16.65
C ASP A 326 -9.99 -10.23 -15.14
N ILE A 327 -9.79 -11.49 -14.71
CA ILE A 327 -9.92 -11.92 -13.31
C ILE A 327 -9.04 -11.08 -12.35
N LYS A 328 -7.78 -10.82 -12.73
CA LYS A 328 -6.85 -10.05 -11.91
C LYS A 328 -7.27 -8.57 -11.81
N ARG A 329 -7.78 -8.00 -12.90
CA ARG A 329 -8.28 -6.62 -12.93
C ARG A 329 -9.55 -6.44 -12.12
N VAL A 330 -10.50 -7.39 -12.16
CA VAL A 330 -11.67 -7.36 -11.26
C VAL A 330 -11.21 -7.35 -9.80
N LEU A 331 -10.28 -8.21 -9.42
CA LEU A 331 -9.73 -8.27 -8.07
C LEU A 331 -8.95 -7.01 -7.69
N ALA A 332 -8.24 -6.37 -8.64
CA ALA A 332 -7.54 -5.10 -8.43
C ALA A 332 -8.51 -3.96 -8.11
N PHE A 333 -9.57 -3.76 -8.92
CA PHE A 333 -10.60 -2.76 -8.64
C PHE A 333 -11.38 -3.07 -7.37
N SER A 334 -11.61 -4.33 -7.09
CA SER A 334 -12.15 -4.76 -5.79
C SER A 334 -11.23 -4.38 -4.63
N THR A 335 -9.90 -4.46 -4.79
CA THR A 335 -8.94 -3.98 -3.78
C THR A 335 -9.05 -2.49 -3.58
N ILE A 336 -9.01 -1.68 -4.66
CA ILE A 336 -9.17 -0.22 -4.58
C ILE A 336 -10.44 0.14 -3.80
N SER A 337 -11.56 -0.53 -4.10
CA SER A 337 -12.82 -0.29 -3.39
C SER A 337 -12.73 -0.63 -1.90
N GLN A 338 -12.12 -1.75 -1.50
CA GLN A 338 -12.03 -2.15 -0.09
C GLN A 338 -11.02 -1.30 0.70
N ILE A 339 -9.90 -0.91 0.10
CA ILE A 339 -8.97 0.05 0.73
C ILE A 339 -9.66 1.40 0.94
N ALA A 340 -10.48 1.83 -0.02
CA ALA A 340 -11.28 3.04 0.12
C ALA A 340 -12.32 2.94 1.26
N PHE A 341 -12.91 1.76 1.51
CA PHE A 341 -13.74 1.52 2.71
C PHE A 341 -12.95 1.79 4.00
N MET A 342 -11.70 1.32 4.09
CA MET A 342 -10.84 1.56 5.26
C MET A 342 -10.51 3.05 5.41
N MET A 343 -10.22 3.74 4.30
CA MET A 343 -9.98 5.19 4.31
C MET A 343 -11.20 5.96 4.80
N VAL A 344 -12.40 5.59 4.31
CA VAL A 344 -13.66 6.19 4.78
C VAL A 344 -13.84 5.93 6.27
N ALA A 345 -13.60 4.70 6.74
CA ALA A 345 -13.71 4.33 8.14
C ALA A 345 -12.84 5.22 9.05
N LEU A 346 -11.57 5.41 8.68
CA LEU A 346 -10.67 6.33 9.40
C LEU A 346 -11.17 7.77 9.33
N GLY A 347 -11.63 8.21 8.15
CA GLY A 347 -12.08 9.58 7.94
C GLY A 347 -13.36 9.97 8.70
N VAL A 348 -14.30 9.04 8.90
CA VAL A 348 -15.54 9.26 9.64
C VAL A 348 -15.37 9.19 11.16
N SER A 349 -14.20 8.78 11.64
CA SER A 349 -13.88 8.77 13.06
C SER A 349 -13.72 10.19 13.56
N LEU A 350 -14.67 10.63 14.39
CA LEU A 350 -14.69 11.99 14.96
C LEU A 350 -14.45 11.93 16.48
N PRO A 351 -13.80 12.94 17.10
CA PRO A 351 -13.83 13.07 18.55
C PRO A 351 -15.26 13.34 18.99
N GLY A 352 -15.65 12.77 20.11
CA GLY A 352 -16.92 13.05 20.74
C GLY A 352 -17.04 14.54 21.12
N HIS A 353 -18.27 15.02 21.34
CA HIS A 353 -18.51 16.35 21.87
C HIS A 353 -17.78 16.53 23.21
N HIS A 354 -16.96 17.59 23.33
CA HIS A 354 -16.18 17.96 24.50
C HIS A 354 -14.79 17.34 24.71
N GLY A 355 -14.14 16.82 23.65
CA GLY A 355 -12.75 16.34 23.75
C GLY A 355 -12.59 15.00 24.47
N VAL A 356 -13.70 14.35 24.82
CA VAL A 356 -13.74 12.95 25.26
C VAL A 356 -14.06 12.12 24.02
N LEU A 357 -13.16 11.21 23.63
CA LEU A 357 -13.45 10.25 22.57
C LEU A 357 -14.60 9.35 23.06
N ASP A 358 -15.77 9.55 22.49
CA ASP A 358 -16.92 8.67 22.70
C ASP A 358 -16.64 7.33 22.00
N ASN A 359 -17.19 6.21 22.51
CA ASN A 359 -17.06 4.88 21.91
C ASN A 359 -17.44 4.85 20.43
N HIS A 360 -18.33 5.75 19.97
CA HIS A 360 -18.67 5.92 18.58
C HIS A 360 -17.59 6.63 17.73
N ALA A 361 -16.78 7.49 18.31
CA ALA A 361 -15.73 8.22 17.61
C ALA A 361 -14.56 7.29 17.22
N GLN A 362 -14.21 6.33 18.06
CA GLN A 362 -13.18 5.34 17.78
C GLN A 362 -13.66 4.20 16.89
N LEU A 363 -14.99 4.02 16.73
CA LEU A 363 -15.56 2.91 15.97
C LEU A 363 -14.99 2.83 14.55
N GLY A 364 -14.89 3.95 13.85
CA GLY A 364 -14.35 4.00 12.49
C GLY A 364 -12.88 3.59 12.43
N PHE A 365 -12.03 4.06 13.36
CA PHE A 365 -10.63 3.67 13.46
C PHE A 365 -10.50 2.16 13.68
N MET A 366 -11.19 1.62 14.67
CA MET A 366 -11.16 0.20 15.01
C MET A 366 -11.70 -0.67 13.87
N ALA A 367 -12.83 -0.28 13.28
CA ALA A 367 -13.43 -0.98 12.16
C ALA A 367 -12.52 -0.96 10.92
N GLY A 368 -11.85 0.16 10.64
CA GLY A 368 -10.89 0.30 9.56
C GLY A 368 -9.71 -0.65 9.72
N MET A 369 -9.10 -0.70 10.91
CA MET A 369 -8.00 -1.60 11.23
C MET A 369 -8.43 -3.07 11.25
N PHE A 370 -9.63 -3.36 11.77
CA PHE A 370 -10.19 -4.71 11.71
C PHE A 370 -10.46 -5.16 10.27
N HIS A 371 -11.01 -4.26 9.43
CA HIS A 371 -11.22 -4.59 8.03
C HIS A 371 -9.91 -4.80 7.27
N LEU A 372 -8.85 -4.08 7.64
CA LEU A 372 -7.50 -4.30 7.10
C LEU A 372 -7.02 -5.73 7.40
N PHE A 373 -7.17 -6.19 8.66
CA PHE A 373 -6.80 -7.56 9.04
C PHE A 373 -7.59 -8.61 8.25
N THR A 374 -8.92 -8.49 8.24
CA THR A 374 -9.79 -9.48 7.56
C THR A 374 -9.59 -9.45 6.04
N HIS A 375 -9.45 -8.26 5.46
CA HIS A 375 -9.18 -8.04 4.04
C HIS A 375 -7.89 -8.74 3.61
N ALA A 376 -6.83 -8.62 4.40
CA ALA A 376 -5.55 -9.26 4.09
C ALA A 376 -5.72 -10.77 3.88
N MET A 377 -6.51 -11.44 4.72
CA MET A 377 -6.70 -12.89 4.67
C MET A 377 -7.53 -13.32 3.46
N PHE A 378 -8.77 -12.79 3.32
CA PHE A 378 -9.62 -13.22 2.20
C PHE A 378 -9.13 -12.70 0.85
N LYS A 379 -8.44 -11.55 0.80
CA LYS A 379 -7.96 -11.00 -0.47
C LYS A 379 -6.74 -11.74 -0.99
N ALA A 380 -5.81 -12.11 -0.10
CA ALA A 380 -4.71 -13.00 -0.46
C ALA A 380 -5.23 -14.34 -0.99
N CYS A 381 -6.25 -14.93 -0.33
CA CYS A 381 -6.88 -16.17 -0.79
C CYS A 381 -7.51 -16.01 -2.18
N LEU A 382 -8.20 -14.90 -2.47
CA LEU A 382 -8.78 -14.62 -3.80
C LEU A 382 -7.72 -14.50 -4.89
N PHE A 383 -6.63 -13.75 -4.65
CA PHE A 383 -5.57 -13.60 -5.63
C PHE A 383 -4.78 -14.90 -5.85
N LEU A 384 -4.46 -15.63 -4.80
CA LEU A 384 -3.80 -16.93 -4.92
C LEU A 384 -4.72 -17.95 -5.63
N GLY A 385 -6.03 -17.95 -5.31
CA GLY A 385 -7.03 -18.73 -6.02
C GLY A 385 -7.13 -18.37 -7.50
N ALA A 386 -7.12 -17.07 -7.83
CA ALA A 386 -7.04 -16.62 -9.21
C ALA A 386 -5.75 -17.11 -9.91
N GLY A 387 -4.63 -17.15 -9.19
CA GLY A 387 -3.39 -17.73 -9.71
C GLY A 387 -3.50 -19.23 -10.02
N CYS A 388 -4.17 -20.02 -9.17
CA CYS A 388 -4.45 -21.43 -9.46
C CYS A 388 -5.30 -21.59 -10.73
N ILE A 389 -6.32 -20.75 -10.91
CA ILE A 389 -7.20 -20.75 -12.08
C ILE A 389 -6.42 -20.39 -13.35
N ILE A 390 -5.63 -19.31 -13.30
CA ILE A 390 -4.80 -18.87 -14.42
C ILE A 390 -3.77 -19.93 -14.80
N HIS A 391 -3.18 -20.62 -13.81
CA HIS A 391 -2.24 -21.68 -14.05
C HIS A 391 -2.88 -22.90 -14.74
N ALA A 392 -4.14 -23.19 -14.45
CA ALA A 392 -4.89 -24.29 -15.07
C ALA A 392 -5.43 -23.95 -16.46
N VAL A 393 -5.80 -22.68 -16.73
CA VAL A 393 -6.45 -22.25 -17.99
C VAL A 393 -5.45 -21.54 -18.93
N HIS A 394 -4.30 -21.10 -18.41
CA HIS A 394 -3.29 -20.30 -19.13
C HIS A 394 -3.83 -18.97 -19.70
N SER A 395 -4.87 -18.41 -19.09
CA SER A 395 -5.46 -17.13 -19.49
C SER A 395 -6.00 -16.37 -18.29
N ASN A 396 -5.96 -15.02 -18.36
CA ASN A 396 -6.58 -14.13 -17.39
C ASN A 396 -8.04 -13.80 -17.74
N GLU A 397 -8.47 -14.05 -18.99
CA GLU A 397 -9.77 -13.66 -19.49
C GLU A 397 -10.87 -14.62 -19.03
N MET A 398 -11.90 -14.07 -18.36
CA MET A 398 -13.05 -14.85 -17.84
C MET A 398 -13.82 -15.57 -18.95
N ALA A 399 -13.83 -15.05 -20.18
CA ALA A 399 -14.50 -15.66 -21.30
C ALA A 399 -13.91 -17.04 -21.70
N LEU A 400 -12.66 -17.31 -21.33
CA LEU A 400 -11.97 -18.59 -21.55
C LEU A 400 -12.10 -19.55 -20.36
N MET A 401 -12.75 -19.13 -19.28
CA MET A 401 -13.04 -19.91 -18.09
C MET A 401 -14.50 -20.42 -18.17
N GLY A 402 -14.94 -21.14 -17.20
CA GLY A 402 -16.30 -21.67 -17.07
C GLY A 402 -16.29 -23.14 -16.66
N GLY A 403 -17.27 -23.56 -15.86
CA GLY A 403 -17.41 -24.93 -15.43
C GLY A 403 -16.28 -25.50 -14.53
N LEU A 404 -15.31 -24.69 -14.10
CA LEU A 404 -14.07 -25.14 -13.42
C LEU A 404 -14.29 -25.81 -12.06
N ARG A 405 -15.47 -25.69 -11.45
CA ARG A 405 -15.79 -26.30 -10.15
C ARG A 405 -15.56 -27.82 -10.08
N LYS A 406 -15.69 -28.51 -11.22
CA LYS A 406 -15.53 -29.97 -11.30
C LYS A 406 -14.06 -30.39 -11.27
N TYR A 407 -13.20 -29.54 -11.82
CA TYR A 407 -11.77 -29.82 -12.02
C TYR A 407 -10.92 -29.32 -10.85
N MET A 408 -11.40 -28.25 -10.15
CA MET A 408 -10.64 -27.55 -9.10
C MET A 408 -11.48 -27.40 -7.81
N PRO A 409 -11.83 -28.48 -7.13
CA PRO A 409 -12.76 -28.42 -5.98
C PRO A 409 -12.20 -27.64 -4.79
N ILE A 410 -10.90 -27.74 -4.46
CA ILE A 410 -10.27 -27.03 -3.36
C ILE A 410 -10.23 -25.52 -3.65
N THR A 411 -9.73 -25.15 -4.84
CA THR A 411 -9.70 -23.77 -5.30
C THR A 411 -11.10 -23.17 -5.36
N HIS A 412 -12.09 -23.94 -5.84
CA HIS A 412 -13.51 -23.51 -5.89
C HIS A 412 -14.07 -23.15 -4.50
N ILE A 413 -13.90 -24.04 -3.51
CA ILE A 413 -14.46 -23.85 -2.17
C ILE A 413 -13.77 -22.68 -1.46
N THR A 414 -12.44 -22.59 -1.51
CA THR A 414 -11.68 -21.52 -0.87
C THR A 414 -11.97 -20.15 -1.50
N PHE A 415 -12.14 -20.11 -2.83
CA PHE A 415 -12.55 -18.90 -3.55
C PHE A 415 -13.97 -18.47 -3.19
N LEU A 416 -14.93 -19.41 -3.09
CA LEU A 416 -16.31 -19.14 -2.67
C LEU A 416 -16.37 -18.55 -1.26
N ILE A 417 -15.67 -19.16 -0.29
CA ILE A 417 -15.59 -18.66 1.08
C ILE A 417 -15.06 -17.22 1.11
N SER A 418 -14.01 -16.95 0.36
CA SER A 418 -13.45 -15.59 0.26
C SER A 418 -14.40 -14.61 -0.44
N CYS A 419 -15.19 -15.06 -1.43
CA CYS A 419 -16.25 -14.25 -2.03
C CYS A 419 -17.37 -13.92 -1.05
N LEU A 420 -17.77 -14.88 -0.21
CA LEU A 420 -18.77 -14.66 0.85
C LEU A 420 -18.23 -13.69 1.92
N ALA A 421 -16.95 -13.81 2.28
CA ALA A 421 -16.30 -12.91 3.21
C ALA A 421 -16.30 -11.48 2.69
N ILE A 422 -15.81 -11.24 1.48
CA ILE A 422 -15.77 -9.89 0.91
C ILE A 422 -17.16 -9.31 0.62
N ALA A 423 -18.17 -10.15 0.38
CA ALA A 423 -19.56 -9.73 0.23
C ALA A 423 -20.20 -9.27 1.55
N GLY A 424 -19.60 -9.61 2.71
CA GLY A 424 -20.11 -9.25 4.03
C GLY A 424 -21.28 -10.15 4.46
N ILE A 425 -21.18 -11.45 4.23
CA ILE A 425 -22.17 -12.43 4.68
C ILE A 425 -21.85 -12.86 6.12
N PRO A 426 -22.85 -12.97 7.02
CA PRO A 426 -22.64 -13.41 8.40
C PRO A 426 -21.84 -14.71 8.51
N PHE A 427 -21.10 -14.87 9.60
CA PHE A 427 -20.15 -15.96 9.87
C PHE A 427 -18.85 -15.95 9.03
N PHE A 428 -18.68 -14.99 8.13
CA PHE A 428 -17.41 -14.74 7.44
C PHE A 428 -16.79 -13.44 7.93
N SER A 429 -15.46 -13.37 7.98
CA SER A 429 -14.72 -12.28 8.63
C SER A 429 -15.03 -10.86 8.11
N GLY A 430 -15.40 -10.75 6.84
CA GLY A 430 -15.77 -9.47 6.24
C GLY A 430 -17.12 -8.92 6.68
N PHE A 431 -17.99 -9.73 7.26
CA PHE A 431 -19.28 -9.26 7.79
C PHE A 431 -19.07 -8.29 8.95
N SER A 432 -18.46 -8.75 10.03
CA SER A 432 -18.29 -7.96 11.25
C SER A 432 -17.53 -6.66 10.98
N SER A 433 -16.44 -6.72 10.21
CA SER A 433 -15.63 -5.54 9.92
C SER A 433 -16.33 -4.52 9.02
N LYS A 434 -17.12 -4.96 8.02
CA LYS A 434 -17.90 -4.05 7.17
C LYS A 434 -19.09 -3.45 7.87
N ASP A 435 -19.78 -4.23 8.70
CA ASP A 435 -20.93 -3.76 9.46
C ASP A 435 -20.54 -2.60 10.38
N GLU A 436 -19.43 -2.76 11.10
CA GLU A 436 -18.87 -1.68 11.93
C GLU A 436 -18.49 -0.43 11.11
N ILE A 437 -17.90 -0.60 9.91
CA ILE A 437 -17.60 0.54 9.02
C ILE A 437 -18.88 1.24 8.60
N ILE A 438 -19.91 0.49 8.19
CA ILE A 438 -21.18 1.06 7.75
C ILE A 438 -21.87 1.76 8.92
N THR A 439 -21.83 1.19 10.12
CA THR A 439 -22.35 1.80 11.35
C THR A 439 -21.65 3.12 11.65
N ALA A 440 -20.31 3.17 11.57
CA ALA A 440 -19.55 4.41 11.72
C ALA A 440 -19.92 5.46 10.65
N CYS A 441 -20.15 5.03 9.41
CA CYS A 441 -20.59 5.90 8.33
C CYS A 441 -21.98 6.50 8.59
N PHE A 442 -22.94 5.72 9.11
CA PHE A 442 -24.26 6.21 9.48
C PHE A 442 -24.20 7.19 10.67
N ALA A 443 -23.34 6.92 11.65
CA ALA A 443 -23.09 7.83 12.76
C ALA A 443 -22.52 9.20 12.30
N TYR A 444 -21.65 9.18 11.29
CA TYR A 444 -21.11 10.41 10.69
C TYR A 444 -22.16 11.15 9.85
N SER A 445 -22.81 10.46 8.92
CA SER A 445 -23.84 11.02 8.05
C SER A 445 -24.69 9.90 7.41
N PRO A 446 -26.04 10.00 7.48
CA PRO A 446 -26.90 9.04 6.80
C PRO A 446 -26.63 8.94 5.29
N VAL A 447 -26.22 10.04 4.64
CA VAL A 447 -25.89 10.07 3.21
C VAL A 447 -24.68 9.18 2.93
N VAL A 448 -23.62 9.34 3.71
CA VAL A 448 -22.41 8.50 3.57
C VAL A 448 -22.74 7.04 3.88
N GLY A 449 -23.52 6.76 4.93
CA GLY A 449 -23.96 5.42 5.29
C GLY A 449 -24.68 4.71 4.14
N TRP A 450 -25.66 5.37 3.51
CA TRP A 450 -26.40 4.79 2.37
C TRP A 450 -25.54 4.61 1.12
N ILE A 451 -24.64 5.56 0.81
CA ILE A 451 -23.71 5.41 -0.32
C ILE A 451 -22.81 4.20 -0.10
N MET A 452 -22.22 4.06 1.10
CA MET A 452 -21.31 2.95 1.43
C MET A 452 -22.06 1.59 1.43
N THR A 453 -23.31 1.56 1.91
CA THR A 453 -24.18 0.38 1.80
C THR A 453 -24.44 0.00 0.33
N GLY A 454 -24.71 0.97 -0.54
CA GLY A 454 -24.87 0.75 -1.98
C GLY A 454 -23.59 0.21 -2.63
N ILE A 455 -22.41 0.70 -2.23
CA ILE A 455 -21.13 0.19 -2.72
C ILE A 455 -20.87 -1.24 -2.21
N ALA A 456 -21.27 -1.57 -0.98
CA ALA A 456 -21.20 -2.94 -0.46
C ALA A 456 -22.07 -3.90 -1.27
N ALA A 457 -23.28 -3.46 -1.69
CA ALA A 457 -24.15 -4.20 -2.62
C ALA A 457 -23.48 -4.46 -3.97
N MET A 458 -22.85 -3.43 -4.56
CA MET A 458 -22.08 -3.57 -5.79
C MET A 458 -20.92 -4.54 -5.61
N THR A 459 -20.26 -4.55 -4.44
CA THR A 459 -19.19 -5.49 -4.12
C THR A 459 -19.67 -6.93 -4.16
N ALA A 460 -20.79 -7.24 -3.51
CA ALA A 460 -21.42 -8.55 -3.55
C ALA A 460 -21.77 -8.96 -4.99
N PHE A 461 -22.33 -8.05 -5.77
CA PHE A 461 -22.72 -8.29 -7.15
C PHE A 461 -21.52 -8.65 -8.05
N TYR A 462 -20.47 -7.81 -8.11
CA TYR A 462 -19.37 -8.08 -9.04
C TYR A 462 -18.50 -9.28 -8.61
N MET A 463 -18.39 -9.56 -7.31
CA MET A 463 -17.67 -10.74 -6.84
C MET A 463 -18.39 -12.03 -7.21
N PHE A 464 -19.72 -12.06 -7.12
CA PHE A 464 -20.48 -13.23 -7.54
C PHE A 464 -20.62 -13.33 -9.06
N ARG A 465 -20.63 -12.19 -9.81
CA ARG A 465 -20.43 -12.20 -11.26
C ARG A 465 -19.09 -12.88 -11.62
N LEU A 466 -18.00 -12.52 -10.95
CA LEU A 466 -16.68 -13.15 -11.13
C LEU A 466 -16.74 -14.64 -10.81
N TYR A 467 -17.31 -15.01 -9.66
CA TYR A 467 -17.41 -16.39 -9.21
C TYR A 467 -18.20 -17.26 -10.19
N TYR A 468 -19.36 -16.79 -10.66
CA TYR A 468 -20.19 -17.55 -11.62
C TYR A 468 -19.53 -17.65 -12.99
N GLY A 469 -18.86 -16.61 -13.46
CA GLY A 469 -18.14 -16.62 -14.72
C GLY A 469 -16.99 -17.62 -14.78
N ILE A 470 -16.38 -17.96 -13.63
CA ILE A 470 -15.25 -18.87 -13.54
C ILE A 470 -15.71 -20.32 -13.28
N PHE A 471 -16.54 -20.52 -12.26
CA PHE A 471 -16.83 -21.88 -11.75
C PHE A 471 -18.12 -22.47 -12.30
N TRP A 472 -18.99 -21.64 -12.86
CA TRP A 472 -20.27 -22.04 -13.47
C TRP A 472 -20.27 -21.64 -14.95
N GLY A 473 -21.45 -21.57 -15.57
CA GLY A 473 -21.58 -21.21 -16.99
C GLY A 473 -21.14 -22.34 -17.93
N THR A 474 -20.96 -21.97 -19.20
CA THR A 474 -20.57 -22.91 -20.28
C THR A 474 -19.08 -23.22 -20.19
N GLU A 475 -18.75 -24.48 -20.21
CA GLU A 475 -17.40 -24.97 -20.32
C GLU A 475 -16.82 -24.63 -21.70
N ASN A 476 -15.68 -23.94 -21.77
CA ASN A 476 -15.03 -23.66 -23.04
C ASN A 476 -14.25 -24.89 -23.52
N LYS A 477 -14.92 -25.72 -24.31
CA LYS A 477 -14.36 -26.98 -24.82
C LYS A 477 -13.11 -26.77 -25.69
N GLU A 478 -13.06 -25.70 -26.48
CA GLU A 478 -11.90 -25.40 -27.33
C GLU A 478 -10.65 -25.07 -26.50
N ALA A 479 -10.81 -24.32 -25.39
CA ALA A 479 -9.71 -24.06 -24.50
C ALA A 479 -9.26 -25.33 -23.72
N HIS A 480 -10.19 -26.25 -23.46
CA HIS A 480 -9.93 -27.49 -22.72
C HIS A 480 -9.41 -28.64 -23.59
N GLU A 481 -9.58 -28.59 -24.91
CA GLU A 481 -9.04 -29.62 -25.84
C GLU A 481 -7.50 -29.68 -25.83
N HIS A 482 -6.85 -28.54 -25.59
CA HIS A 482 -5.37 -28.48 -25.55
C HIS A 482 -4.80 -28.74 -24.15
N HIS A 483 -5.52 -28.41 -23.09
CA HIS A 483 -5.13 -28.65 -21.69
C HIS A 483 -6.36 -28.87 -20.82
N THR A 484 -6.56 -30.09 -20.32
CA THR A 484 -7.58 -30.38 -19.33
C THR A 484 -7.24 -29.68 -18.01
N PRO A 485 -8.10 -28.78 -17.51
CA PRO A 485 -7.86 -28.13 -16.22
C PRO A 485 -7.72 -29.16 -15.11
N HIS A 486 -6.83 -28.92 -14.17
CA HIS A 486 -6.62 -29.81 -13.02
C HIS A 486 -6.37 -28.96 -11.77
N GLU A 487 -6.57 -29.55 -10.59
CA GLU A 487 -6.33 -28.87 -9.32
C GLU A 487 -4.84 -28.53 -9.17
N ALA A 488 -4.56 -27.38 -8.55
CA ALA A 488 -3.21 -26.93 -8.31
C ALA A 488 -2.46 -27.85 -7.30
N PRO A 489 -1.13 -27.92 -7.35
CA PRO A 489 -0.34 -28.75 -6.43
C PRO A 489 -0.49 -28.29 -4.97
N ALA A 490 -0.16 -29.18 -4.03
CA ALA A 490 -0.31 -28.93 -2.59
C ALA A 490 0.41 -27.65 -2.11
N THR A 491 1.56 -27.31 -2.71
CA THR A 491 2.28 -26.06 -2.40
C THR A 491 1.46 -24.81 -2.69
N MET A 492 0.47 -24.89 -3.58
CA MET A 492 -0.43 -23.79 -3.92
C MET A 492 -1.76 -23.89 -3.15
N THR A 493 -2.31 -25.11 -2.96
CA THR A 493 -3.61 -25.28 -2.30
C THR A 493 -3.54 -25.16 -0.78
N VAL A 494 -2.45 -25.57 -0.13
CA VAL A 494 -2.27 -25.43 1.33
C VAL A 494 -2.36 -23.97 1.80
N PRO A 495 -1.66 -23.00 1.18
CA PRO A 495 -1.84 -21.58 1.51
C PRO A 495 -3.29 -21.09 1.39
N LEU A 496 -4.04 -21.55 0.36
CA LEU A 496 -5.46 -21.19 0.22
C LEU A 496 -6.29 -21.71 1.41
N ILE A 497 -6.06 -22.97 1.82
CA ILE A 497 -6.77 -23.59 2.93
C ILE A 497 -6.47 -22.85 4.24
N VAL A 498 -5.19 -22.54 4.51
CA VAL A 498 -4.77 -21.82 5.73
C VAL A 498 -5.46 -20.45 5.81
N LEU A 499 -5.38 -19.65 4.74
CA LEU A 499 -6.01 -18.32 4.69
C LEU A 499 -7.54 -18.42 4.83
N CYS A 500 -8.14 -19.43 4.24
CA CYS A 500 -9.58 -19.70 4.31
C CYS A 500 -9.99 -20.06 5.74
N VAL A 501 -9.23 -20.92 6.44
CA VAL A 501 -9.48 -21.29 7.84
C VAL A 501 -9.40 -20.08 8.76
N ILE A 502 -8.42 -19.20 8.58
CA ILE A 502 -8.30 -17.94 9.33
C ILE A 502 -9.53 -17.05 9.05
N THR A 503 -9.90 -16.88 7.78
CA THR A 503 -11.06 -16.09 7.36
C THR A 503 -12.35 -16.58 8.00
N MET A 504 -12.59 -17.90 8.01
CA MET A 504 -13.78 -18.49 8.64
C MET A 504 -13.70 -18.41 10.16
N GLY A 505 -12.56 -18.77 10.76
CA GLY A 505 -12.39 -18.79 12.21
C GLY A 505 -12.66 -17.43 12.85
N VAL A 506 -12.06 -16.38 12.28
CA VAL A 506 -12.30 -14.99 12.72
C VAL A 506 -13.76 -14.60 12.49
N GLY A 507 -14.35 -14.94 11.33
CA GLY A 507 -15.74 -14.59 11.02
C GLY A 507 -16.75 -15.25 11.97
N ILE A 508 -16.58 -16.53 12.25
CA ILE A 508 -17.44 -17.26 13.19
C ILE A 508 -17.31 -16.68 14.60
N TYR A 509 -16.08 -16.51 15.09
CA TYR A 509 -15.83 -15.97 16.42
C TYR A 509 -16.44 -14.56 16.57
N THR A 510 -16.12 -13.63 15.68
CA THR A 510 -16.58 -12.24 15.80
C THR A 510 -18.08 -12.09 15.61
N THR A 511 -18.71 -12.90 14.73
CA THR A 511 -20.15 -12.89 14.55
C THR A 511 -20.87 -13.41 15.81
N ILE A 512 -20.42 -14.52 16.38
CA ILE A 512 -21.01 -15.08 17.60
C ILE A 512 -20.79 -14.11 18.77
N ALA A 513 -19.57 -13.61 18.96
CA ALA A 513 -19.22 -12.67 20.01
C ALA A 513 -20.07 -11.39 19.94
N GLY A 514 -20.25 -10.83 18.74
CA GLY A 514 -21.06 -9.63 18.54
C GLY A 514 -22.55 -9.80 18.85
N PHE A 515 -23.16 -10.94 18.46
CA PHE A 515 -24.56 -11.21 18.78
C PHE A 515 -24.78 -11.65 20.24
N ALA A 516 -23.82 -12.34 20.84
CA ALA A 516 -23.92 -12.82 22.22
C ALA A 516 -23.45 -11.82 23.27
N GLY A 517 -22.82 -10.72 22.86
CA GLY A 517 -22.21 -9.75 23.77
C GLY A 517 -21.03 -10.32 24.56
N TRP A 518 -20.28 -11.24 23.98
CA TRP A 518 -19.16 -11.92 24.64
C TRP A 518 -17.83 -11.21 24.39
N GLY A 519 -17.07 -11.01 25.47
CA GLY A 519 -15.61 -10.86 25.46
C GLY A 519 -15.05 -9.65 24.73
N GLY A 520 -13.73 -9.57 24.77
CA GLY A 520 -12.97 -8.53 24.06
C GLY A 520 -13.13 -8.64 22.55
N SER A 521 -13.51 -7.56 21.93
CA SER A 521 -13.55 -7.44 20.48
C SER A 521 -12.15 -7.15 19.94
N PHE A 522 -11.99 -7.21 18.62
CA PHE A 522 -10.78 -6.73 17.96
C PHE A 522 -10.47 -5.27 18.37
N GLY A 523 -11.49 -4.44 18.56
CA GLY A 523 -11.35 -3.07 19.03
C GLY A 523 -10.63 -2.94 20.37
N SER A 524 -10.83 -3.87 21.30
CA SER A 524 -10.14 -3.84 22.61
C SER A 524 -8.62 -4.03 22.50
N PHE A 525 -8.12 -4.61 21.40
CA PHE A 525 -6.68 -4.74 21.13
C PHE A 525 -6.07 -3.52 20.46
N VAL A 526 -6.83 -2.77 19.68
CA VAL A 526 -6.32 -1.64 18.87
C VAL A 526 -6.81 -0.28 19.34
N SER A 527 -7.65 -0.21 20.38
CA SER A 527 -8.13 1.05 20.94
C SER A 527 -6.97 1.92 21.43
N ALA A 528 -6.98 3.19 21.03
CA ALA A 528 -6.01 4.18 21.46
C ALA A 528 -6.29 4.72 22.88
N GLU A 529 -7.44 4.40 23.50
CA GLU A 529 -7.90 4.97 24.78
C GLU A 529 -8.31 3.93 25.83
N GLY A 530 -7.85 2.69 25.68
CA GLY A 530 -8.01 1.67 26.73
C GLY A 530 -9.42 1.25 27.11
N THR A 531 -10.42 1.64 26.34
CA THR A 531 -11.79 1.23 26.61
C THR A 531 -11.97 -0.23 26.24
N ASP A 532 -12.58 -1.02 27.12
CA ASP A 532 -13.07 -2.39 26.82
C ASP A 532 -14.18 -2.30 25.77
N TYR A 533 -13.77 -2.15 24.51
CA TYR A 533 -14.68 -2.09 23.40
C TYR A 533 -15.23 -3.49 23.12
N THR A 534 -16.52 -3.65 23.25
CA THR A 534 -17.23 -4.86 22.84
C THR A 534 -17.92 -4.62 21.50
N ILE A 535 -17.85 -5.58 20.56
CA ILE A 535 -18.61 -5.48 19.32
C ILE A 535 -20.10 -5.49 19.65
N HIS A 536 -20.77 -4.38 19.37
CA HIS A 536 -22.22 -4.32 19.39
C HIS A 536 -22.72 -4.08 17.96
N PHE A 537 -23.33 -5.09 17.36
CA PHE A 537 -23.98 -4.91 16.08
C PHE A 537 -25.24 -4.06 16.26
N ASP A 538 -25.33 -2.98 15.50
CA ASP A 538 -26.64 -2.35 15.27
C ASP A 538 -27.48 -3.30 14.44
N THR A 539 -28.48 -3.93 15.09
CA THR A 539 -29.30 -4.98 14.46
C THR A 539 -30.05 -4.50 13.22
N GLN A 540 -30.40 -3.21 13.15
CA GLN A 540 -31.07 -2.65 11.96
C GLN A 540 -30.09 -2.50 10.80
N ILE A 541 -28.91 -1.98 11.06
CA ILE A 541 -27.84 -1.80 10.05
C ILE A 541 -27.37 -3.17 9.58
N ALA A 542 -27.06 -4.09 10.52
CA ALA A 542 -26.59 -5.43 10.23
C ALA A 542 -27.60 -6.26 9.40
N ALA A 543 -28.89 -6.18 9.75
CA ALA A 543 -29.95 -6.85 8.99
C ALA A 543 -30.09 -6.22 7.60
N THR A 544 -30.09 -4.89 7.51
CA THR A 544 -30.24 -4.17 6.24
C THR A 544 -29.07 -4.45 5.29
N SER A 545 -27.83 -4.36 5.77
CA SER A 545 -26.62 -4.63 4.97
C SER A 545 -26.60 -6.08 4.49
N THR A 546 -26.95 -7.05 5.37
CA THR A 546 -27.04 -8.47 5.02
C THR A 546 -28.10 -8.74 3.97
N ILE A 547 -29.34 -8.20 4.12
CA ILE A 547 -30.44 -8.39 3.16
C ILE A 547 -30.02 -7.85 1.80
N ILE A 548 -29.43 -6.65 1.75
CA ILE A 548 -28.97 -6.02 0.51
C ILE A 548 -27.87 -6.86 -0.15
N ALA A 549 -26.91 -7.38 0.63
CA ALA A 549 -25.87 -8.26 0.11
C ALA A 549 -26.45 -9.55 -0.48
N ILE A 550 -27.39 -10.21 0.23
CA ILE A 550 -28.06 -11.42 -0.27
C ILE A 550 -28.86 -11.14 -1.54
N LEU A 551 -29.61 -10.04 -1.59
CA LEU A 551 -30.35 -9.64 -2.80
C LEU A 551 -29.41 -9.41 -3.98
N SER A 552 -28.25 -8.78 -3.74
CA SER A 552 -27.21 -8.56 -4.77
C SER A 552 -26.61 -9.87 -5.28
N ILE A 553 -26.37 -10.82 -4.37
CA ILE A 553 -25.91 -12.18 -4.73
C ILE A 553 -26.98 -12.91 -5.55
N CYS A 554 -28.25 -12.86 -5.12
CA CYS A 554 -29.35 -13.47 -5.84
C CYS A 554 -29.50 -12.88 -7.25
N LEU A 555 -29.37 -11.55 -7.39
CA LEU A 555 -29.36 -10.88 -8.68
C LEU A 555 -28.20 -11.35 -9.56
N ALA A 556 -26.98 -11.41 -9.03
CA ALA A 556 -25.83 -11.94 -9.76
C ALA A 556 -26.02 -13.41 -10.15
N THR A 557 -26.59 -14.22 -9.26
CA THR A 557 -26.92 -15.63 -9.52
C THR A 557 -27.91 -15.76 -10.68
N TYR A 558 -28.98 -14.96 -10.65
CA TYR A 558 -30.02 -14.97 -11.70
C TYR A 558 -29.47 -14.57 -13.07
N ILE A 559 -28.54 -13.62 -13.12
CA ILE A 559 -27.97 -13.12 -14.37
C ILE A 559 -26.88 -14.03 -14.94
N TYR A 560 -25.96 -14.56 -14.06
CA TYR A 560 -24.67 -15.12 -14.51
C TYR A 560 -24.49 -16.61 -14.26
N LYS A 561 -25.36 -17.29 -13.48
CA LYS A 561 -25.17 -18.72 -13.18
C LYS A 561 -25.47 -19.64 -14.37
N GLY A 562 -26.36 -19.21 -15.28
CA GLY A 562 -26.82 -20.00 -16.42
C GLY A 562 -25.75 -20.15 -17.52
N GLU A 563 -25.90 -21.17 -18.36
CA GLU A 563 -25.08 -21.38 -19.55
C GLU A 563 -25.25 -20.26 -20.58
N SER A 564 -26.49 -19.75 -20.76
CA SER A 564 -26.79 -18.57 -21.54
C SER A 564 -27.04 -17.37 -20.60
N GLN A 565 -26.57 -16.19 -20.97
CA GLN A 565 -26.69 -14.98 -20.16
C GLN A 565 -27.54 -13.90 -20.88
N PRO A 566 -28.81 -14.19 -21.24
CA PRO A 566 -29.61 -13.31 -22.09
C PRO A 566 -29.90 -11.95 -21.48
N ILE A 567 -29.92 -11.87 -20.14
CA ILE A 567 -30.13 -10.61 -19.41
C ILE A 567 -28.88 -9.73 -19.50
N ALA A 568 -27.69 -10.30 -19.30
CA ALA A 568 -26.45 -9.58 -19.45
C ALA A 568 -26.27 -9.04 -20.87
N ASP A 569 -26.58 -9.87 -21.89
CA ASP A 569 -26.55 -9.47 -23.31
C ASP A 569 -27.55 -8.35 -23.64
N ARG A 570 -28.76 -8.41 -23.05
CA ARG A 570 -29.75 -7.35 -23.21
C ARG A 570 -29.31 -6.05 -22.59
N LEU A 571 -28.76 -6.08 -21.37
CA LEU A 571 -28.22 -4.89 -20.68
C LEU A 571 -27.04 -4.29 -21.46
N TYR A 572 -26.16 -5.11 -21.98
CA TYR A 572 -25.07 -4.65 -22.84
C TYR A 572 -25.57 -3.95 -24.10
N LYS A 573 -26.55 -4.53 -24.77
CA LYS A 573 -27.19 -3.93 -25.98
C LYS A 573 -27.96 -2.64 -25.66
N THR A 574 -28.51 -2.52 -24.45
CA THR A 574 -29.29 -1.33 -24.05
C THR A 574 -28.37 -0.18 -23.64
N PHE A 575 -27.27 -0.46 -22.93
CA PHE A 575 -26.33 0.56 -22.41
C PHE A 575 -24.89 0.40 -22.90
N PRO A 576 -24.63 0.28 -24.22
CA PRO A 576 -23.31 -0.05 -24.74
C PRO A 576 -22.26 1.02 -24.42
N LYS A 577 -22.64 2.31 -24.46
CA LYS A 577 -21.73 3.42 -24.15
C LYS A 577 -21.30 3.44 -22.69
N LEU A 578 -22.24 3.18 -21.77
CA LEU A 578 -21.96 3.12 -20.33
C LEU A 578 -21.04 1.95 -20.01
N HIS A 579 -21.35 0.77 -20.54
CA HIS A 579 -20.49 -0.41 -20.38
C HIS A 579 -19.09 -0.16 -20.94
N HIS A 580 -18.98 0.40 -22.14
CA HIS A 580 -17.69 0.72 -22.76
C HIS A 580 -16.91 1.75 -21.94
N ALA A 581 -17.57 2.79 -21.41
CA ALA A 581 -16.91 3.77 -20.55
C ALA A 581 -16.39 3.12 -19.27
N ALA A 582 -17.19 2.28 -18.59
CA ALA A 582 -16.75 1.56 -17.39
C ALA A 582 -15.61 0.56 -17.69
N TYR A 583 -15.70 -0.17 -18.81
CA TYR A 583 -14.62 -1.06 -19.27
C TYR A 583 -13.33 -0.30 -19.54
N LYS A 584 -13.39 0.89 -20.16
CA LYS A 584 -12.29 1.82 -20.38
C LYS A 584 -11.92 2.65 -19.15
N ARG A 585 -12.39 2.25 -17.97
CA ARG A 585 -12.07 2.94 -16.69
C ARG A 585 -12.42 4.43 -16.73
N PHE A 586 -13.55 4.77 -17.39
CA PHE A 586 -13.99 6.14 -17.63
C PHE A 586 -12.92 7.03 -18.26
N TYR A 587 -12.11 6.49 -19.13
CA TYR A 587 -11.06 7.16 -19.90
C TYR A 587 -10.01 7.87 -19.04
N GLN A 588 -9.76 7.39 -17.81
CA GLN A 588 -8.78 8.00 -16.91
C GLN A 588 -7.35 7.91 -17.45
N ASP A 589 -6.99 6.80 -18.10
CA ASP A 589 -5.67 6.63 -18.70
C ASP A 589 -5.45 7.62 -19.85
N GLU A 590 -6.45 7.84 -20.68
CA GLU A 590 -6.41 8.79 -21.81
C GLU A 590 -6.31 10.23 -21.28
N ILE A 591 -7.04 10.58 -20.23
CA ILE A 591 -6.95 11.91 -19.59
C ILE A 591 -5.53 12.14 -19.06
N TRP A 592 -4.96 11.19 -18.32
CA TRP A 592 -3.60 11.32 -17.79
C TRP A 592 -2.54 11.35 -18.88
N GLN A 593 -2.69 10.57 -19.96
CA GLN A 593 -1.81 10.64 -21.13
C GLN A 593 -1.89 12.02 -21.81
N TYR A 594 -3.10 12.57 -21.96
CA TYR A 594 -3.28 13.93 -22.49
C TYR A 594 -2.57 14.98 -21.61
N VAL A 595 -2.79 14.93 -20.28
CA VAL A 595 -2.13 15.83 -19.33
C VAL A 595 -0.61 15.70 -19.42
N THR A 596 -0.08 14.47 -19.41
CA THR A 596 1.37 14.23 -19.45
C THR A 596 1.99 14.70 -20.76
N HIS A 597 1.44 14.30 -21.91
CA HIS A 597 2.06 14.59 -23.21
C HIS A 597 1.78 16.02 -23.71
N ARG A 598 0.54 16.51 -23.53
CA ARG A 598 0.16 17.81 -24.08
C ARG A 598 0.44 18.97 -23.13
N ILE A 599 0.26 18.75 -21.82
CA ILE A 599 0.47 19.83 -20.84
C ILE A 599 1.89 19.76 -20.28
N ILE A 600 2.25 18.66 -19.61
CA ILE A 600 3.54 18.58 -18.90
C ILE A 600 4.71 18.59 -19.90
N PHE A 601 4.75 17.67 -20.87
CA PHE A 601 5.89 17.58 -21.77
C PHE A 601 5.97 18.79 -22.72
N ARG A 602 4.87 19.19 -23.32
CA ARG A 602 4.90 20.26 -24.30
C ARG A 602 5.03 21.66 -23.69
N CYS A 603 4.29 21.94 -22.59
CA CYS A 603 4.23 23.28 -22.01
C CYS A 603 5.24 23.51 -20.88
N VAL A 604 5.78 22.45 -20.26
CA VAL A 604 6.73 22.57 -19.15
C VAL A 604 8.10 22.00 -19.52
N SER A 605 8.17 20.70 -19.83
CA SER A 605 9.46 20.02 -20.03
C SER A 605 10.20 20.52 -21.29
N THR A 606 9.49 20.75 -22.41
CA THR A 606 10.13 21.23 -23.65
C THR A 606 10.72 22.65 -23.49
N PRO A 607 10.00 23.64 -22.93
CA PRO A 607 10.58 24.96 -22.67
C PRO A 607 11.78 24.93 -21.72
N ILE A 608 11.68 24.11 -20.63
CA ILE A 608 12.79 23.95 -19.67
C ILE A 608 14.01 23.35 -20.37
N ALA A 609 13.82 22.28 -21.14
CA ALA A 609 14.91 21.65 -21.90
C ALA A 609 15.49 22.58 -22.97
N TRP A 610 14.67 23.44 -23.57
CA TRP A 610 15.16 24.48 -24.50
C TRP A 610 16.01 25.51 -23.75
N PHE A 611 15.53 25.99 -22.58
CA PHE A 611 16.28 26.96 -21.77
C PHE A 611 17.62 26.37 -21.31
N ASP A 612 17.62 25.14 -20.83
CA ASP A 612 18.82 24.43 -20.39
C ASP A 612 19.87 24.38 -21.52
N ARG A 613 19.49 23.88 -22.71
CA ARG A 613 20.40 23.73 -23.84
C ARG A 613 20.89 25.07 -24.43
N HIS A 614 20.00 26.07 -24.54
CA HIS A 614 20.34 27.30 -25.28
C HIS A 614 20.85 28.40 -24.35
N VAL A 615 20.33 28.49 -23.14
CA VAL A 615 20.74 29.51 -22.19
C VAL A 615 21.85 29.02 -21.29
N VAL A 616 21.64 27.90 -20.57
CA VAL A 616 22.63 27.41 -19.61
C VAL A 616 23.86 26.87 -20.34
N ASP A 617 23.70 25.82 -21.15
CA ASP A 617 24.81 25.26 -21.94
C ASP A 617 25.42 26.29 -22.90
N GLY A 618 24.57 27.12 -23.54
CA GLY A 618 25.00 28.19 -24.40
C GLY A 618 25.91 29.22 -23.70
N THR A 619 25.58 29.57 -22.47
CA THR A 619 26.39 30.46 -21.63
C THR A 619 27.74 29.84 -21.29
N PHE A 620 27.76 28.58 -20.82
CA PHE A 620 29.02 27.89 -20.54
C PHE A 620 29.89 27.69 -21.78
N ASN A 621 29.31 27.35 -22.92
CA ASN A 621 30.01 27.22 -24.19
C ASN A 621 30.58 28.56 -24.65
N PHE A 622 29.81 29.65 -24.47
CA PHE A 622 30.29 31.01 -24.78
C PHE A 622 31.47 31.42 -23.88
N MET A 623 31.39 31.11 -22.57
CA MET A 623 32.51 31.36 -21.65
C MET A 623 33.75 30.55 -22.02
N ALA A 624 33.58 29.27 -22.38
CA ALA A 624 34.67 28.42 -22.83
C ALA A 624 35.29 28.93 -24.15
N TRP A 625 34.45 29.32 -25.11
CA TRP A 625 34.90 29.94 -26.35
C TRP A 625 35.66 31.26 -26.07
N GLY A 626 35.11 32.14 -25.22
CA GLY A 626 35.78 33.39 -24.84
C GLY A 626 37.14 33.16 -24.16
N ALA A 627 37.24 32.16 -23.29
CA ALA A 627 38.52 31.81 -22.67
C ALA A 627 39.54 31.28 -23.70
N ASN A 628 39.10 30.46 -24.66
CA ASN A 628 39.96 29.97 -25.75
C ASN A 628 40.44 31.11 -26.65
N GLU A 629 39.52 31.99 -27.06
CA GLU A 629 39.84 33.15 -27.92
C GLU A 629 40.82 34.12 -27.23
N ALA A 630 40.56 34.38 -25.93
CA ALA A 630 41.48 35.17 -25.12
C ALA A 630 42.88 34.49 -25.03
N GLY A 631 42.89 33.15 -24.82
CA GLY A 631 44.13 32.37 -24.81
C GLY A 631 44.90 32.41 -26.12
N GLU A 632 44.19 32.27 -27.26
CA GLU A 632 44.80 32.39 -28.59
C GLU A 632 45.30 33.82 -28.88
N SER A 633 44.56 34.82 -28.45
CA SER A 633 44.96 36.24 -28.57
C SER A 633 46.21 36.58 -27.74
N LEU A 634 46.38 35.94 -26.60
CA LEU A 634 47.55 36.10 -25.73
C LEU A 634 48.77 35.28 -26.17
N ARG A 635 48.55 34.22 -26.95
CA ARG A 635 49.62 33.32 -27.41
C ARG A 635 50.73 34.00 -28.20
N PRO A 636 50.49 34.98 -29.13
CA PRO A 636 51.55 35.71 -29.81
C PRO A 636 52.45 36.53 -28.90
N TRP A 637 51.95 36.89 -27.72
CA TRP A 637 52.71 37.64 -26.72
C TRP A 637 53.76 36.78 -25.98
N GLN A 638 53.60 35.47 -26.07
CA GLN A 638 54.56 34.47 -25.56
C GLN A 638 55.57 34.08 -26.66
N SER A 639 56.39 34.99 -27.07
CA SER A 639 57.33 34.80 -28.18
C SER A 639 58.48 33.82 -27.88
N GLY A 640 58.69 33.43 -26.61
CA GLY A 640 59.82 32.62 -26.20
C GLY A 640 61.16 33.39 -26.14
N ASP A 641 61.17 34.67 -26.53
CA ASP A 641 62.40 35.50 -26.45
C ASP A 641 62.54 36.16 -25.09
N VAL A 642 63.58 35.75 -24.38
CA VAL A 642 63.89 36.19 -23.00
C VAL A 642 64.08 37.71 -22.94
N ARG A 643 64.56 38.32 -24.02
CA ARG A 643 64.79 39.77 -24.09
C ARG A 643 63.46 40.53 -24.12
N GLN A 644 62.48 40.03 -24.85
CA GLN A 644 61.12 40.59 -24.89
C GLN A 644 60.43 40.50 -23.58
N TYR A 645 60.56 39.36 -22.85
CA TYR A 645 60.02 39.20 -21.51
C TYR A 645 60.65 40.12 -20.48
N ALA A 646 61.98 40.33 -20.60
CA ALA A 646 62.69 41.26 -19.71
C ALA A 646 62.18 42.72 -19.93
N VAL A 647 61.91 43.11 -21.19
CA VAL A 647 61.32 44.41 -21.49
C VAL A 647 59.91 44.55 -20.94
N TRP A 648 59.05 43.52 -21.07
CA TRP A 648 57.71 43.55 -20.52
C TRP A 648 57.73 43.59 -18.99
N PHE A 649 58.62 42.83 -18.36
CA PHE A 649 58.79 42.85 -16.93
C PHE A 649 59.24 44.21 -16.39
N LEU A 650 60.20 44.80 -17.04
CA LEU A 650 60.71 46.14 -16.67
C LEU A 650 59.62 47.21 -16.84
N THR A 651 58.92 47.19 -17.99
CA THR A 651 57.82 48.12 -18.29
C THR A 651 56.65 47.98 -17.28
N GLY A 652 56.28 46.74 -16.94
CA GLY A 652 55.27 46.47 -15.96
C GLY A 652 55.63 46.92 -14.55
N THR A 653 56.89 46.68 -14.15
CA THR A 653 57.41 47.14 -12.87
C THR A 653 57.42 48.66 -12.77
N VAL A 654 57.90 49.37 -13.83
CA VAL A 654 57.89 50.84 -13.87
C VAL A 654 56.46 51.39 -13.84
N ALA A 655 55.53 50.81 -14.60
CA ALA A 655 54.13 51.22 -14.62
C ALA A 655 53.47 51.03 -13.24
N LEU A 656 53.73 49.88 -12.58
CA LEU A 656 53.23 49.58 -11.23
C LEU A 656 53.78 50.54 -10.19
N THR A 657 55.07 50.85 -10.29
CA THR A 657 55.74 51.81 -9.39
C THR A 657 55.17 53.23 -9.58
N LEU A 658 54.93 53.65 -10.85
CA LEU A 658 54.29 54.94 -11.10
C LEU A 658 52.86 55.01 -10.58
N ILE A 659 52.07 53.95 -10.72
CA ILE A 659 50.72 53.85 -10.16
C ILE A 659 50.75 53.95 -8.65
N LEU A 660 51.67 53.20 -8.00
CA LEU A 660 51.83 53.23 -6.54
C LEU A 660 52.35 54.59 -6.00
N LEU A 661 53.07 55.37 -6.80
CA LEU A 661 53.52 56.73 -6.46
C LEU A 661 52.45 57.78 -6.72
N ALA A 662 51.46 57.48 -7.56
CA ALA A 662 50.30 58.36 -7.88
C ALA A 662 49.11 58.17 -6.94
N ILE A 663 49.01 57.02 -6.23
CA ILE A 663 48.07 56.75 -5.17
C ILE A 663 48.69 57.16 -3.81
#